data_1d5026d9ff5a2daf5128b387cd2eb4bd
#
_entry.id   1d5026d9ff5a2daf5128b387cd2eb4bd
#
_cell.length_a   1.000
_cell.length_b   1.000
_cell.length_c   1.000
_cell.angle_alpha   90.00
_cell.angle_beta   90.00
_cell.angle_gamma   90.00
#
_symmetry.space_group_name_H-M   'P 1'
#
loop_
_entity.id
_entity.type
_entity.pdbx_description
1 polymer ?
#
loop_
_entity_poly.entity_id
_entity_poly.type
_entity_poly.pdbx_seq_one_letter_code
_entity_poly.pdbx_strand_id
1 'polypeptide(L)'
;MRDFLSRKSPIALAITIAATGAVGSLTIAPNAQAQESLIEEVVVTARKRQESLQDVPVAVTALTPNQLERGSIQRTTDIDKMVPNVELHQTYIGSESLSASIRGIGFDDIEKSLEPTVGVAVDGVFMASNSGAVFDMFDVESVEVLRGPQGTLFGRNTIGGVINVTRTKPTGEWGLKLQATFGDQDMTDVKGVLNMPLGQNGGVKLAFKNIQSDSHVYNTTLNGRRDFRDSTTLSASIRYDFTENTSVIFTYDDYDHDTIAPDNLMVGPFPEPLTGYLASQNDDYKTSPQLNPLEAYMWGDNSTLQITHNAAGHQFKYTMGIMDYEEEVHESSWGSSTVFFPVNRDQDFKQTSHELQISSDSDGPLNYVAGFYYLEADSFITSGPIQPFTVNHEAEAQAFYGEMTYDFNDNWSVTLGARYTDEDKNMQTYSWPPVVGDPDRIANNLDPAVLQMAATPEFSDDNLTYRAVIQRNFSKGMVYASYSTGFRSGGFFNRGTSPAEVEPYDSEEVDSIEIGLRSNPTENTQLNLTYFNSEYTDMQLPLITPASFPECGKGGAEEDAAGITCSFIANVGETSMDGLEVEGIWMPTSTLTLRAALGTLDASYDSYDYAGRDIANVAQLLYAPELTWSVGAEHISQMFGGELILTANYSFQDEVFTQTPWAIYDPATFPKITIDDWESLDISATYLRDTENGTFKVILYGTDVLEDGNRVQRRYTTGSFTWAELAPRQQFGITIGYEF
;
A
#
# COMPACT_ATOMS: atom_id res chain seq x y z
N MET A 1 -16.17 24.18 -5.76
CA MET A 1 -17.63 23.92 -5.55
C MET A 1 -18.59 24.69 -6.50
N ARG A 2 -18.27 25.85 -7.06
CA ARG A 2 -19.13 26.55 -8.05
C ARG A 2 -19.00 26.08 -9.49
N ASP A 3 -17.84 25.50 -9.87
CA ASP A 3 -17.60 24.99 -11.23
C ASP A 3 -18.00 23.52 -11.42
N PHE A 4 -18.12 22.75 -10.35
CA PHE A 4 -18.57 21.38 -10.34
C PHE A 4 -20.00 21.18 -10.90
N LEU A 5 -20.90 22.16 -10.73
CA LEU A 5 -22.29 22.09 -11.20
C LEU A 5 -22.47 22.48 -12.69
N SER A 6 -21.42 22.91 -13.40
CA SER A 6 -21.52 23.36 -14.80
C SER A 6 -21.09 22.30 -15.82
N ARG A 7 -20.38 21.25 -15.43
CA ARG A 7 -20.05 20.12 -16.30
C ARG A 7 -21.24 19.15 -16.36
N LYS A 8 -21.81 18.95 -17.53
CA LYS A 8 -22.88 17.98 -17.76
C LYS A 8 -22.27 16.56 -17.71
N SER A 9 -22.07 16.04 -16.50
CA SER A 9 -21.67 14.66 -16.29
C SER A 9 -22.83 13.72 -16.62
N PRO A 10 -22.59 12.58 -17.30
CA PRO A 10 -23.59 11.52 -17.53
C PRO A 10 -24.16 10.91 -16.24
N ILE A 11 -23.56 11.21 -15.09
CA ILE A 11 -23.99 10.77 -13.75
C ILE A 11 -25.40 11.25 -13.39
N ALA A 12 -25.81 12.45 -13.83
CA ALA A 12 -27.17 12.96 -13.56
C ALA A 12 -28.28 12.06 -14.17
N LEU A 13 -27.96 11.29 -15.20
CA LEU A 13 -28.91 10.39 -15.86
C LEU A 13 -28.98 9.01 -15.15
N ALA A 14 -27.87 8.52 -14.60
CA ALA A 14 -27.84 7.23 -13.90
C ALA A 14 -28.54 7.27 -12.54
N ILE A 15 -28.35 8.38 -11.78
CA ILE A 15 -29.03 8.58 -10.49
C ILE A 15 -30.54 8.77 -10.67
N THR A 16 -30.96 9.40 -11.76
CA THR A 16 -32.39 9.61 -12.05
C THR A 16 -33.10 8.30 -12.43
N ILE A 17 -32.42 7.33 -13.05
CA ILE A 17 -32.99 6.04 -13.41
C ILE A 17 -33.13 5.11 -12.19
N ALA A 18 -32.19 5.18 -11.22
CA ALA A 18 -32.28 4.42 -9.98
C ALA A 18 -33.36 4.94 -9.02
N ALA A 19 -33.64 6.26 -9.02
CA ALA A 19 -34.63 6.89 -8.14
C ALA A 19 -36.08 6.74 -8.62
N THR A 20 -36.33 6.50 -9.91
CA THR A 20 -37.70 6.42 -10.46
C THR A 20 -38.30 5.02 -10.48
N GLY A 21 -37.54 3.97 -10.18
CA GLY A 21 -38.01 2.58 -10.14
C GLY A 21 -38.62 2.10 -8.81
N ALA A 22 -38.52 2.86 -7.73
CA ALA A 22 -38.80 2.37 -6.37
C ALA A 22 -40.09 2.89 -5.71
N VAL A 23 -41.05 3.47 -6.46
CA VAL A 23 -42.34 3.90 -5.89
C VAL A 23 -43.45 2.90 -6.26
N GLY A 24 -43.49 1.79 -5.58
CA GLY A 24 -44.57 0.80 -5.60
C GLY A 24 -44.91 0.33 -4.18
N SER A 25 -45.94 0.98 -3.60
CA SER A 25 -46.79 0.59 -2.46
C SER A 25 -46.26 -0.43 -1.43
N LEU A 26 -45.72 0.07 -0.32
CA LEU A 26 -45.49 -0.63 0.94
C LEU A 26 -46.77 -0.64 1.81
N THR A 27 -47.38 -1.80 1.97
CA THR A 27 -48.30 -2.06 3.07
C THR A 27 -47.55 -2.69 4.23
N ILE A 28 -47.43 -1.94 5.33
CA ILE A 28 -46.72 -2.35 6.56
C ILE A 28 -47.69 -3.19 7.40
N ALA A 29 -47.28 -4.43 7.74
CA ALA A 29 -47.86 -5.23 8.83
C ALA A 29 -46.79 -5.35 9.96
N PRO A 30 -47.13 -5.10 11.22
CA PRO A 30 -46.13 -5.16 12.31
C PRO A 30 -46.05 -6.60 12.84
N ASN A 31 -44.92 -7.25 12.66
CA ASN A 31 -44.49 -8.37 13.48
C ASN A 31 -43.14 -8.03 14.11
N ALA A 32 -43.14 -7.72 15.41
CA ALA A 32 -41.91 -7.57 16.19
C ALA A 32 -41.36 -8.98 16.51
N GLN A 33 -40.50 -9.47 15.67
CA GLN A 33 -39.46 -10.44 16.04
C GLN A 33 -38.17 -9.67 16.08
N ALA A 34 -37.30 -9.97 17.05
CA ALA A 34 -35.92 -9.45 17.06
C ALA A 34 -35.31 -9.85 15.70
N GLN A 35 -35.14 -8.89 14.82
CA GLN A 35 -34.59 -9.06 13.47
C GLN A 35 -33.10 -8.98 13.62
N GLU A 36 -32.37 -10.02 13.30
CA GLU A 36 -30.90 -10.00 13.19
C GLU A 36 -30.52 -8.90 12.20
N SER A 37 -29.42 -8.19 12.47
CA SER A 37 -28.88 -7.16 11.58
C SER A 37 -28.67 -7.77 10.19
N LEU A 38 -29.09 -7.05 9.15
CA LEU A 38 -28.87 -7.47 7.77
C LEU A 38 -27.42 -7.29 7.34
N ILE A 39 -26.69 -6.39 8.02
CA ILE A 39 -25.27 -6.12 7.76
C ILE A 39 -24.45 -7.08 8.61
N GLU A 40 -23.57 -7.85 7.95
CA GLU A 40 -22.63 -8.76 8.59
C GLU A 40 -21.69 -7.98 9.54
N GLU A 41 -21.50 -8.49 10.74
CA GLU A 41 -20.56 -7.93 11.69
C GLU A 41 -19.12 -8.24 11.23
N VAL A 42 -18.32 -7.18 10.98
CA VAL A 42 -16.93 -7.33 10.58
C VAL A 42 -16.05 -7.26 11.83
N VAL A 43 -15.27 -8.31 12.05
CA VAL A 43 -14.27 -8.37 13.13
C VAL A 43 -12.92 -7.91 12.58
N VAL A 44 -12.24 -7.05 13.31
CA VAL A 44 -10.93 -6.50 12.96
C VAL A 44 -9.89 -6.79 14.04
N THR A 45 -8.62 -6.69 13.65
CA THR A 45 -7.46 -6.85 14.54
C THR A 45 -6.64 -5.56 14.66
N ALA A 46 -7.22 -4.44 14.28
CA ALA A 46 -6.64 -3.10 14.23
C ALA A 46 -5.93 -2.67 15.53
N ARG A 47 -6.37 -3.17 16.68
CA ARG A 47 -5.75 -2.91 18.00
C ARG A 47 -5.04 -4.14 18.56
N LYS A 48 -4.52 -5.02 17.71
CA LYS A 48 -3.86 -6.29 18.09
C LYS A 48 -4.74 -7.23 18.93
N ARG A 49 -6.06 -7.04 18.89
CA ARG A 49 -7.12 -7.86 19.50
C ARG A 49 -8.27 -7.99 18.52
N GLN A 50 -9.01 -9.07 18.60
CA GLN A 50 -10.25 -9.22 17.83
C GLN A 50 -11.36 -8.35 18.46
N GLU A 51 -11.84 -7.39 17.69
CA GLU A 51 -12.90 -6.46 18.09
C GLU A 51 -13.87 -6.25 16.93
N SER A 52 -15.14 -5.90 17.23
CA SER A 52 -16.06 -5.48 16.17
C SER A 52 -15.61 -4.16 15.54
N LEU A 53 -15.65 -4.04 14.22
CA LEU A 53 -15.29 -2.81 13.51
C LEU A 53 -16.00 -1.57 14.07
N GLN A 54 -17.27 -1.73 14.51
CA GLN A 54 -18.08 -0.64 15.03
C GLN A 54 -17.72 -0.22 16.47
N ASP A 55 -16.89 -1.03 17.16
CA ASP A 55 -16.45 -0.76 18.53
C ASP A 55 -15.02 -0.21 18.59
N VAL A 56 -14.33 -0.12 17.46
CA VAL A 56 -12.93 0.34 17.39
C VAL A 56 -12.86 1.86 17.16
N PRO A 57 -12.32 2.65 18.11
CA PRO A 57 -12.22 4.10 18.00
C PRO A 57 -10.96 4.55 17.21
N VAL A 58 -10.89 4.13 15.95
CA VAL A 58 -9.84 4.53 14.97
C VAL A 58 -10.44 4.51 13.56
N ALA A 59 -9.94 5.36 12.67
CA ALA A 59 -10.31 5.31 11.26
C ALA A 59 -9.75 4.02 10.63
N VAL A 60 -10.60 3.04 10.37
CA VAL A 60 -10.25 1.77 9.75
C VAL A 60 -11.31 1.33 8.77
N THR A 61 -10.85 0.91 7.59
CA THR A 61 -11.68 0.19 6.61
C THR A 61 -11.23 -1.26 6.60
N ALA A 62 -12.17 -2.19 6.75
CA ALA A 62 -11.91 -3.62 6.70
C ALA A 62 -12.62 -4.23 5.50
N LEU A 63 -11.86 -4.94 4.66
CA LEU A 63 -12.33 -5.63 3.46
C LEU A 63 -12.36 -7.13 3.71
N THR A 64 -13.55 -7.72 3.55
CA THR A 64 -13.76 -9.18 3.67
C THR A 64 -13.39 -9.89 2.36
N PRO A 65 -13.14 -11.23 2.38
CA PRO A 65 -12.86 -12.00 1.17
C PRO A 65 -13.90 -11.83 0.07
N ASN A 66 -15.17 -11.76 0.45
CA ASN A 66 -16.27 -11.53 -0.47
C ASN A 66 -16.23 -10.15 -1.12
N GLN A 67 -15.86 -9.12 -0.35
CA GLN A 67 -15.74 -7.76 -0.88
C GLN A 67 -14.53 -7.65 -1.83
N LEU A 68 -13.40 -8.27 -1.50
CA LEU A 68 -12.22 -8.33 -2.35
C LEU A 68 -12.54 -9.02 -3.68
N GLU A 69 -13.13 -10.22 -3.64
CA GLU A 69 -13.44 -10.99 -4.84
C GLU A 69 -14.50 -10.31 -5.72
N ARG A 70 -15.60 -9.83 -5.13
CA ARG A 70 -16.69 -9.16 -5.86
C ARG A 70 -16.31 -7.76 -6.34
N GLY A 71 -15.40 -7.08 -5.61
CA GLY A 71 -14.81 -5.81 -5.99
C GLY A 71 -13.76 -5.92 -7.08
N SER A 72 -13.40 -7.14 -7.51
CA SER A 72 -12.30 -7.42 -8.44
C SER A 72 -10.95 -6.92 -7.94
N ILE A 73 -10.77 -6.86 -6.60
CA ILE A 73 -9.51 -6.49 -5.95
C ILE A 73 -8.58 -7.71 -6.03
N GLN A 74 -7.58 -7.62 -6.87
CA GLN A 74 -6.66 -8.72 -7.15
C GLN A 74 -5.32 -8.54 -6.44
N ARG A 75 -4.86 -7.30 -6.28
CA ARG A 75 -3.57 -6.93 -5.68
C ARG A 75 -3.75 -5.90 -4.57
N THR A 76 -2.69 -5.71 -3.78
CA THR A 76 -2.64 -4.66 -2.74
C THR A 76 -2.95 -3.28 -3.33
N THR A 77 -2.47 -2.99 -4.53
CA THR A 77 -2.65 -1.71 -5.23
C THR A 77 -4.11 -1.41 -5.62
N ASP A 78 -4.98 -2.41 -5.70
CA ASP A 78 -6.39 -2.19 -6.06
C ASP A 78 -7.26 -1.72 -4.88
N ILE A 79 -6.71 -1.74 -3.65
CA ILE A 79 -7.44 -1.39 -2.42
C ILE A 79 -7.83 0.09 -2.40
N ASP A 80 -7.03 0.97 -2.99
CA ASP A 80 -7.24 2.41 -3.08
C ASP A 80 -8.60 2.79 -3.69
N LYS A 81 -9.12 2.00 -4.62
CA LYS A 81 -10.44 2.19 -5.23
C LYS A 81 -11.60 2.09 -4.25
N MET A 82 -11.38 1.50 -3.06
CA MET A 82 -12.44 1.26 -2.07
C MET A 82 -12.24 2.03 -0.76
N VAL A 83 -11.05 2.57 -0.52
CA VAL A 83 -10.68 3.23 0.75
C VAL A 83 -10.43 4.72 0.51
N PRO A 84 -11.10 5.63 1.23
CA PRO A 84 -10.93 7.06 1.03
C PRO A 84 -9.55 7.56 1.51
N ASN A 85 -8.99 8.56 0.82
CA ASN A 85 -7.69 9.18 1.11
C ASN A 85 -6.51 8.17 1.14
N VAL A 86 -6.57 7.17 0.29
CA VAL A 86 -5.51 6.16 0.10
C VAL A 86 -5.11 6.13 -1.36
N GLU A 87 -3.81 6.14 -1.62
CA GLU A 87 -3.19 6.02 -2.94
C GLU A 87 -2.15 4.91 -2.88
N LEU A 88 -2.29 3.91 -3.72
CA LEU A 88 -1.40 2.75 -3.74
C LEU A 88 -0.95 2.46 -5.18
N HIS A 89 0.34 2.38 -5.40
CA HIS A 89 0.87 1.98 -6.70
C HIS A 89 2.17 1.19 -6.54
N GLN A 90 2.56 0.48 -7.58
CA GLN A 90 3.86 -0.17 -7.64
C GLN A 90 4.93 0.89 -7.90
N THR A 91 6.08 0.79 -7.24
CA THR A 91 7.21 1.70 -7.51
C THR A 91 7.77 1.46 -8.92
N TYR A 92 8.36 2.49 -9.51
CA TYR A 92 8.83 2.47 -10.90
C TYR A 92 10.05 1.58 -11.16
N ILE A 93 10.83 1.27 -10.13
CA ILE A 93 11.94 0.32 -10.18
C ILE A 93 11.76 -0.62 -8.99
N GLY A 94 11.65 -1.91 -9.24
CA GLY A 94 11.49 -2.90 -8.20
C GLY A 94 10.33 -3.83 -8.51
N SER A 95 10.57 -5.11 -8.24
CA SER A 95 9.54 -6.13 -8.35
C SER A 95 8.64 -6.04 -7.11
N GLU A 96 7.32 -5.97 -7.33
CA GLU A 96 6.33 -6.04 -6.25
C GLU A 96 6.60 -5.07 -5.07
N SER A 97 7.25 -3.91 -5.35
CA SER A 97 7.51 -2.88 -4.34
C SER A 97 6.36 -1.87 -4.28
N LEU A 98 5.84 -1.62 -3.07
CA LEU A 98 4.68 -0.77 -2.84
C LEU A 98 5.09 0.67 -2.51
N SER A 99 4.57 1.62 -3.27
CA SER A 99 4.44 3.02 -2.86
C SER A 99 3.03 3.23 -2.31
N ALA A 100 2.96 3.75 -1.10
CA ALA A 100 1.70 3.97 -0.40
C ALA A 100 1.64 5.38 0.18
N SER A 101 0.53 6.07 -0.05
CA SER A 101 0.19 7.34 0.58
C SER A 101 -1.18 7.22 1.26
N ILE A 102 -1.26 7.63 2.51
CA ILE A 102 -2.51 7.69 3.27
C ILE A 102 -2.67 9.10 3.83
N ARG A 103 -3.80 9.75 3.55
CA ARG A 103 -4.08 11.14 3.92
C ARG A 103 -3.00 12.12 3.44
N GLY A 104 -2.41 11.85 2.24
CA GLY A 104 -1.38 12.70 1.64
C GLY A 104 0.04 12.48 2.18
N ILE A 105 0.24 11.57 3.11
CA ILE A 105 1.57 11.16 3.56
C ILE A 105 1.98 9.89 2.86
N GLY A 106 2.94 10.03 1.96
CA GLY A 106 3.49 8.95 1.16
C GLY A 106 4.99 9.10 0.97
N PHE A 107 5.60 8.00 0.56
CA PHE A 107 7.00 7.96 0.19
C PHE A 107 7.18 6.99 -0.98
N ASP A 108 7.91 7.44 -1.99
CA ASP A 108 8.03 6.73 -3.25
C ASP A 108 9.52 6.62 -3.63
N ASP A 109 10.21 5.73 -2.96
CA ASP A 109 11.58 5.34 -3.27
C ASP A 109 11.77 3.83 -3.04
N ILE A 110 12.70 3.24 -3.77
CA ILE A 110 12.97 1.79 -3.78
C ILE A 110 14.09 1.36 -2.86
N GLU A 111 14.80 2.32 -2.28
CA GLU A 111 15.98 2.02 -1.47
C GLU A 111 15.60 1.38 -0.14
N LYS A 112 16.21 0.23 0.18
CA LYS A 112 15.95 -0.49 1.43
C LYS A 112 16.47 0.23 2.68
N SER A 113 17.36 1.21 2.49
CA SER A 113 17.83 2.10 3.57
C SER A 113 16.88 3.25 3.88
N LEU A 114 15.85 3.44 3.05
CA LEU A 114 14.83 4.48 3.24
C LEU A 114 13.56 3.87 3.83
N GLU A 115 13.04 4.55 4.82
CA GLU A 115 11.91 4.04 5.59
C GLU A 115 10.57 4.43 4.96
N PRO A 116 9.57 3.54 4.93
CA PRO A 116 8.23 3.87 4.45
C PRO A 116 7.48 4.79 5.44
N THR A 117 6.42 5.45 4.95
CA THR A 117 5.48 6.23 5.77
C THR A 117 4.24 5.43 6.16
N VAL A 118 3.94 4.38 5.40
CA VAL A 118 2.82 3.46 5.60
C VAL A 118 3.38 2.07 5.86
N GLY A 119 3.04 1.50 7.02
CA GLY A 119 3.45 0.16 7.39
C GLY A 119 2.60 -0.91 6.73
N VAL A 120 3.22 -2.03 6.38
CA VAL A 120 2.51 -3.25 5.92
C VAL A 120 2.78 -4.37 6.91
N ALA A 121 1.73 -5.09 7.30
CA ALA A 121 1.84 -6.25 8.16
C ALA A 121 1.07 -7.43 7.58
N VAL A 122 1.66 -8.63 7.60
CA VAL A 122 1.03 -9.88 7.15
C VAL A 122 1.07 -10.89 8.28
N ASP A 123 -0.10 -11.38 8.69
CA ASP A 123 -0.27 -12.31 9.82
C ASP A 123 0.41 -11.82 11.12
N GLY A 124 0.49 -10.50 11.31
CA GLY A 124 1.10 -9.87 12.47
C GLY A 124 2.62 -9.68 12.37
N VAL A 125 3.25 -10.04 11.26
CA VAL A 125 4.66 -9.73 10.96
C VAL A 125 4.73 -8.41 10.23
N PHE A 126 5.38 -7.40 10.82
CA PHE A 126 5.62 -6.10 10.20
C PHE A 126 6.73 -6.22 9.16
N MET A 127 6.52 -5.69 7.95
CA MET A 127 7.52 -5.66 6.88
C MET A 127 8.38 -4.41 7.04
N ALA A 128 9.69 -4.60 7.23
CA ALA A 128 10.63 -3.47 7.36
C ALA A 128 10.95 -2.83 6.00
N SER A 129 10.65 -3.49 4.91
CA SER A 129 10.76 -2.96 3.55
C SER A 129 9.42 -3.09 2.82
N ASN A 130 9.09 -2.13 1.98
CA ASN A 130 7.92 -2.18 1.11
C ASN A 130 8.13 -3.04 -0.16
N SER A 131 9.34 -3.57 -0.39
CA SER A 131 9.54 -4.58 -1.45
C SER A 131 8.83 -5.87 -1.09
N GLY A 132 8.14 -6.47 -2.06
CA GLY A 132 7.27 -7.61 -1.82
C GLY A 132 5.92 -7.27 -1.17
N ALA A 133 5.61 -5.98 -0.96
CA ALA A 133 4.34 -5.55 -0.37
C ALA A 133 3.21 -5.35 -1.41
N VAL A 134 3.51 -5.42 -2.70
CA VAL A 134 2.50 -5.56 -3.77
C VAL A 134 2.24 -7.05 -3.99
N PHE A 135 1.38 -7.63 -3.19
CA PHE A 135 1.04 -9.04 -3.26
C PHE A 135 -0.41 -9.27 -3.67
N ASP A 136 -0.68 -10.49 -4.10
CA ASP A 136 -2.00 -10.90 -4.54
C ASP A 136 -2.97 -11.11 -3.36
N MET A 137 -4.21 -10.65 -3.52
CA MET A 137 -5.29 -10.86 -2.56
C MET A 137 -5.86 -12.28 -2.68
N PHE A 138 -5.00 -13.26 -2.37
CA PHE A 138 -5.32 -14.68 -2.44
C PHE A 138 -5.20 -15.33 -1.06
N ASP A 139 -6.16 -16.20 -0.71
CA ASP A 139 -6.23 -16.89 0.59
C ASP A 139 -6.26 -15.92 1.81
N VAL A 140 -6.82 -14.73 1.61
CA VAL A 140 -6.93 -13.67 2.61
C VAL A 140 -8.20 -13.85 3.42
N GLU A 141 -8.13 -13.68 4.75
CA GLU A 141 -9.27 -13.62 5.68
C GLU A 141 -9.80 -12.18 5.81
N SER A 142 -8.89 -11.20 5.88
CA SER A 142 -9.23 -9.78 5.93
C SER A 142 -8.06 -8.90 5.49
N VAL A 143 -8.39 -7.72 4.95
CA VAL A 143 -7.46 -6.61 4.77
C VAL A 143 -8.00 -5.43 5.54
N GLU A 144 -7.21 -4.88 6.44
CA GLU A 144 -7.55 -3.74 7.27
C GLU A 144 -6.63 -2.58 6.89
N VAL A 145 -7.20 -1.43 6.53
CA VAL A 145 -6.46 -0.19 6.27
C VAL A 145 -6.74 0.77 7.40
N LEU A 146 -5.75 0.94 8.28
CA LEU A 146 -5.77 1.88 9.39
C LEU A 146 -5.19 3.20 8.91
N ARG A 147 -5.96 4.28 9.01
CA ARG A 147 -5.55 5.60 8.55
C ARG A 147 -5.12 6.49 9.72
N GLY A 148 -4.10 7.32 9.49
CA GLY A 148 -3.45 8.16 10.51
C GLY A 148 -2.44 7.38 11.36
N PRO A 149 -1.72 8.08 12.26
CA PRO A 149 -0.58 7.53 12.99
C PRO A 149 -0.92 6.30 13.84
N GLN A 150 -0.16 5.21 13.66
CA GLN A 150 -0.28 3.94 14.39
C GLN A 150 0.97 3.63 15.23
N GLY A 151 1.75 4.64 15.61
CA GLY A 151 3.02 4.50 16.31
C GLY A 151 2.96 3.69 17.60
N THR A 152 1.86 3.73 18.35
CA THR A 152 1.72 3.05 19.64
C THR A 152 1.70 1.52 19.52
N LEU A 153 0.93 0.94 18.62
CA LEU A 153 0.76 -0.51 18.51
C LEU A 153 1.58 -1.15 17.39
N PHE A 154 1.77 -0.45 16.26
CA PHE A 154 2.53 -0.96 15.13
C PHE A 154 3.98 -0.45 15.13
N GLY A 155 4.22 0.75 15.69
CA GLY A 155 5.57 1.28 15.90
C GLY A 155 6.03 2.24 14.83
N ARG A 156 7.34 2.21 14.55
CA ARG A 156 8.00 3.08 13.58
C ARG A 156 7.39 2.96 12.19
N ASN A 157 7.55 4.00 11.37
CA ASN A 157 7.21 3.97 9.95
C ASN A 157 5.73 3.72 9.65
N THR A 158 4.87 4.22 10.53
CA THR A 158 3.42 4.12 10.45
C THR A 158 2.75 5.48 10.66
N ILE A 159 3.40 6.54 10.19
CA ILE A 159 2.93 7.94 10.37
C ILE A 159 1.71 8.24 9.49
N GLY A 160 1.61 7.66 8.30
CA GLY A 160 0.44 7.74 7.43
C GLY A 160 -0.64 6.72 7.79
N GLY A 161 -0.23 5.52 8.19
CA GLY A 161 -1.15 4.42 8.52
C GLY A 161 -0.54 3.04 8.43
N VAL A 162 -1.41 2.02 8.40
CA VAL A 162 -1.01 0.60 8.29
C VAL A 162 -1.98 -0.15 7.39
N ILE A 163 -1.45 -0.99 6.51
CA ILE A 163 -2.17 -2.02 5.79
C ILE A 163 -1.89 -3.35 6.49
N ASN A 164 -2.90 -3.91 7.14
CA ASN A 164 -2.79 -5.16 7.91
C ASN A 164 -3.55 -6.28 7.20
N VAL A 165 -2.86 -7.31 6.77
CA VAL A 165 -3.41 -8.45 6.02
C VAL A 165 -3.38 -9.68 6.90
N THR A 166 -4.51 -10.32 7.05
CA THR A 166 -4.66 -11.60 7.74
C THR A 166 -5.05 -12.67 6.73
N ARG A 167 -4.29 -13.77 6.70
CA ARG A 167 -4.59 -14.92 5.83
C ARG A 167 -5.45 -15.95 6.53
N THR A 168 -6.16 -16.76 5.76
CA THR A 168 -6.97 -17.85 6.31
C THR A 168 -6.11 -18.86 7.04
N LYS A 169 -6.65 -19.48 8.11
CA LYS A 169 -5.94 -20.47 8.92
C LYS A 169 -6.29 -21.89 8.49
N PRO A 170 -5.43 -22.90 8.71
CA PRO A 170 -5.77 -24.31 8.51
C PRO A 170 -7.03 -24.68 9.31
N THR A 171 -8.08 -25.17 8.62
CA THR A 171 -9.38 -25.45 9.24
C THR A 171 -9.38 -26.72 10.10
N GLY A 172 -8.54 -27.70 9.77
CA GLY A 172 -8.57 -29.03 10.38
C GLY A 172 -9.62 -29.97 9.77
N GLU A 173 -10.28 -29.56 8.71
CA GLU A 173 -11.25 -30.33 7.95
C GLU A 173 -10.79 -30.46 6.49
N TRP A 174 -11.35 -31.41 5.74
CA TRP A 174 -11.13 -31.49 4.32
C TRP A 174 -11.84 -30.35 3.61
N GLY A 175 -11.14 -29.60 2.81
CA GLY A 175 -11.68 -28.55 1.98
C GLY A 175 -10.77 -28.28 0.78
N LEU A 176 -11.36 -27.96 -0.36
CA LEU A 176 -10.64 -27.61 -1.59
C LEU A 176 -11.31 -26.40 -2.22
N LYS A 177 -10.51 -25.39 -2.54
CA LYS A 177 -10.90 -24.26 -3.38
C LYS A 177 -9.97 -24.21 -4.57
N LEU A 178 -10.51 -24.27 -5.79
CA LEU A 178 -9.76 -24.15 -7.04
C LEU A 178 -10.39 -23.06 -7.89
N GLN A 179 -9.56 -22.23 -8.52
CA GLN A 179 -9.99 -21.20 -9.43
C GLN A 179 -9.04 -21.11 -10.62
N ALA A 180 -9.59 -20.87 -11.81
CA ALA A 180 -8.85 -20.54 -13.02
C ALA A 180 -9.48 -19.32 -13.66
N THR A 181 -8.69 -18.28 -13.91
CA THR A 181 -9.11 -17.04 -14.56
C THR A 181 -8.42 -16.90 -15.90
N PHE A 182 -9.16 -16.49 -16.89
CA PHE A 182 -8.69 -16.16 -18.25
C PHE A 182 -9.13 -14.75 -18.57
N GLY A 183 -8.24 -13.93 -19.06
CA GLY A 183 -8.53 -12.52 -19.33
C GLY A 183 -7.85 -11.99 -20.57
N ASP A 184 -8.01 -10.70 -20.80
CA ASP A 184 -7.30 -9.96 -21.83
C ASP A 184 -5.79 -10.04 -21.59
N GLN A 185 -4.96 -9.65 -22.54
CA GLN A 185 -3.49 -9.71 -22.50
C GLN A 185 -2.98 -11.15 -22.24
N ASP A 186 -3.63 -12.15 -22.86
CA ASP A 186 -3.32 -13.58 -22.68
C ASP A 186 -3.21 -14.02 -21.22
N MET A 187 -3.91 -13.29 -20.31
CA MET A 187 -3.85 -13.56 -18.88
C MET A 187 -4.42 -14.94 -18.51
N THR A 188 -3.64 -15.66 -17.74
CA THR A 188 -4.03 -16.92 -17.08
C THR A 188 -3.62 -16.85 -15.61
N ASP A 189 -4.59 -16.96 -14.70
CA ASP A 189 -4.37 -17.05 -13.25
C ASP A 189 -4.99 -18.34 -12.72
N VAL A 190 -4.19 -19.24 -12.19
CA VAL A 190 -4.63 -20.51 -11.60
C VAL A 190 -4.22 -20.54 -10.14
N LYS A 191 -5.21 -20.72 -9.26
CA LYS A 191 -4.99 -20.72 -7.82
C LYS A 191 -5.82 -21.79 -7.11
N GLY A 192 -5.28 -22.28 -5.99
CA GLY A 192 -5.97 -23.29 -5.19
C GLY A 192 -5.53 -23.32 -3.74
N VAL A 193 -6.49 -23.71 -2.88
CA VAL A 193 -6.26 -23.95 -1.45
C VAL A 193 -6.78 -25.33 -1.10
N LEU A 194 -5.94 -26.15 -0.48
CA LEU A 194 -6.30 -27.46 0.03
C LEU A 194 -6.15 -27.47 1.56
N ASN A 195 -7.24 -27.69 2.27
CA ASN A 195 -7.23 -27.94 3.70
C ASN A 195 -7.33 -29.45 3.98
N MET A 196 -6.58 -29.92 4.96
CA MET A 196 -6.56 -31.33 5.37
C MET A 196 -6.51 -31.43 6.89
N PRO A 197 -7.22 -32.40 7.51
CA PRO A 197 -7.10 -32.64 8.95
C PRO A 197 -5.72 -33.21 9.30
N LEU A 198 -5.16 -32.76 10.43
CA LEU A 198 -3.97 -33.33 11.06
C LEU A 198 -4.33 -33.94 12.41
N GLY A 199 -4.74 -35.20 12.37
CA GLY A 199 -5.29 -35.87 13.54
C GLY A 199 -6.65 -35.30 13.94
N GLN A 200 -6.89 -35.14 15.27
CA GLN A 200 -8.14 -34.61 15.82
C GLN A 200 -8.03 -33.11 16.20
N ASN A 201 -6.81 -32.64 16.34
CA ASN A 201 -6.54 -31.32 16.96
C ASN A 201 -5.69 -30.41 16.04
N GLY A 202 -5.62 -30.71 14.74
CA GLY A 202 -4.80 -29.89 13.86
C GLY A 202 -5.27 -29.90 12.42
N GLY A 203 -4.70 -29.03 11.64
CA GLY A 203 -4.92 -28.91 10.22
C GLY A 203 -3.64 -28.57 9.46
N VAL A 204 -3.62 -28.94 8.19
CA VAL A 204 -2.62 -28.54 7.21
C VAL A 204 -3.35 -27.80 6.09
N LYS A 205 -2.80 -26.69 5.66
CA LYS A 205 -3.26 -25.93 4.50
C LYS A 205 -2.12 -25.83 3.49
N LEU A 206 -2.41 -26.13 2.24
CA LEU A 206 -1.52 -25.88 1.11
C LEU A 206 -2.23 -24.92 0.17
N ALA A 207 -1.55 -23.85 -0.21
CA ALA A 207 -2.05 -22.90 -1.18
C ALA A 207 -1.03 -22.70 -2.30
N PHE A 208 -1.51 -22.52 -3.52
CA PHE A 208 -0.68 -22.18 -4.66
C PHE A 208 -1.37 -21.16 -5.55
N LYS A 209 -0.59 -20.33 -6.18
CA LYS A 209 -1.01 -19.42 -7.24
C LYS A 209 0.06 -19.37 -8.32
N ASN A 210 -0.37 -19.36 -9.59
CA ASN A 210 0.47 -19.02 -10.73
C ASN A 210 -0.33 -18.09 -11.64
N ILE A 211 0.25 -16.96 -11.98
CA ILE A 211 -0.34 -15.98 -12.89
C ILE A 211 0.65 -15.64 -13.99
N GLN A 212 0.16 -15.60 -15.21
CA GLN A 212 0.90 -15.16 -16.39
C GLN A 212 0.04 -14.17 -17.15
N SER A 213 0.65 -13.07 -17.64
CA SER A 213 -0.04 -12.11 -18.50
C SER A 213 0.94 -11.30 -19.35
N ASP A 214 0.49 -10.87 -20.51
CA ASP A 214 1.21 -9.92 -21.35
C ASP A 214 0.97 -8.47 -20.91
N SER A 215 1.86 -7.55 -21.31
CA SER A 215 1.66 -6.11 -21.16
C SER A 215 0.43 -5.65 -21.96
N HIS A 216 -0.31 -4.70 -21.38
CA HIS A 216 -1.38 -3.99 -22.09
C HIS A 216 -0.83 -3.02 -23.17
N VAL A 217 0.45 -2.65 -23.09
CA VAL A 217 1.12 -1.75 -24.02
C VAL A 217 1.77 -2.53 -25.17
N TYR A 218 1.58 -2.07 -26.41
CA TYR A 218 2.25 -2.64 -27.57
C TYR A 218 3.62 -1.99 -27.76
N ASN A 219 4.69 -2.77 -27.74
CA ASN A 219 6.04 -2.27 -27.95
C ASN A 219 6.33 -2.17 -29.46
N THR A 220 6.52 -0.94 -29.95
CA THR A 220 6.74 -0.67 -31.37
C THR A 220 8.15 -1.02 -31.86
N THR A 221 9.15 -1.00 -30.96
CA THR A 221 10.53 -1.37 -31.30
C THR A 221 10.70 -2.88 -31.36
N LEU A 222 10.12 -3.61 -30.43
CA LEU A 222 10.15 -5.07 -30.36
C LEU A 222 9.07 -5.73 -31.23
N ASN A 223 8.12 -4.95 -31.73
CA ASN A 223 7.03 -5.36 -32.60
C ASN A 223 6.14 -6.44 -31.98
N GLY A 224 5.72 -6.23 -30.72
CA GLY A 224 4.88 -7.16 -29.97
C GLY A 224 4.47 -6.63 -28.61
N ARG A 225 3.63 -7.39 -27.92
CA ARG A 225 3.44 -7.26 -26.48
C ARG A 225 4.52 -8.11 -25.79
N ARG A 226 4.84 -7.77 -24.56
CA ARG A 226 5.83 -8.48 -23.74
C ARG A 226 5.12 -9.18 -22.61
N ASP A 227 5.74 -10.22 -22.10
CA ASP A 227 5.33 -10.79 -20.82
C ASP A 227 5.40 -9.67 -19.77
N PHE A 228 4.28 -9.41 -19.10
CA PHE A 228 4.16 -8.39 -18.08
C PHE A 228 4.36 -9.00 -16.71
N ARG A 229 3.88 -10.22 -16.52
CA ARG A 229 3.93 -10.92 -15.26
C ARG A 229 3.99 -12.42 -15.47
N ASP A 230 4.96 -13.08 -14.84
CA ASP A 230 4.98 -14.53 -14.59
C ASP A 230 5.33 -14.73 -13.11
N SER A 231 4.35 -15.06 -12.30
CA SER A 231 4.53 -15.14 -10.85
C SER A 231 3.97 -16.44 -10.31
N THR A 232 4.75 -17.09 -9.45
CA THR A 232 4.35 -18.30 -8.72
C THR A 232 4.51 -18.08 -7.23
N THR A 233 3.49 -18.42 -6.46
CA THR A 233 3.51 -18.42 -4.99
C THR A 233 3.02 -19.75 -4.47
N LEU A 234 3.77 -20.33 -3.54
CA LEU A 234 3.43 -21.54 -2.81
C LEU A 234 3.37 -21.23 -1.33
N SER A 235 2.37 -21.74 -0.62
CA SER A 235 2.22 -21.57 0.82
C SER A 235 1.86 -22.90 1.49
N ALA A 236 2.50 -23.17 2.60
CA ALA A 236 2.21 -24.32 3.45
C ALA A 236 2.04 -23.89 4.89
N SER A 237 0.87 -24.15 5.48
CA SER A 237 0.57 -23.81 6.87
C SER A 237 0.18 -25.06 7.65
N ILE A 238 0.67 -25.15 8.88
CA ILE A 238 0.31 -26.20 9.83
C ILE A 238 -0.21 -25.54 11.09
N ARG A 239 -1.42 -25.91 11.52
CA ARG A 239 -1.96 -25.57 12.81
C ARG A 239 -2.07 -26.82 13.66
N TYR A 240 -1.69 -26.71 14.95
CA TYR A 240 -1.89 -27.76 15.93
C TYR A 240 -2.28 -27.21 17.29
N ASP A 241 -3.41 -27.69 17.81
CA ASP A 241 -3.96 -27.31 19.11
C ASP A 241 -3.49 -28.35 20.15
N PHE A 242 -2.39 -28.02 20.86
CA PHE A 242 -1.80 -28.91 21.88
C PHE A 242 -2.73 -29.14 23.07
N THR A 243 -3.51 -28.13 23.40
CA THR A 243 -4.59 -28.16 24.39
C THR A 243 -5.72 -27.24 23.90
N GLU A 244 -6.88 -27.28 24.59
CA GLU A 244 -7.98 -26.33 24.32
C GLU A 244 -7.55 -24.85 24.45
N ASN A 245 -6.43 -24.59 25.14
CA ASN A 245 -5.92 -23.25 25.42
C ASN A 245 -4.63 -22.92 24.69
N THR A 246 -4.01 -23.84 23.97
CA THR A 246 -2.70 -23.65 23.34
C THR A 246 -2.73 -24.06 21.88
N SER A 247 -2.57 -23.11 20.99
CA SER A 247 -2.48 -23.32 19.54
C SER A 247 -1.14 -22.84 19.01
N VAL A 248 -0.60 -23.58 18.05
CA VAL A 248 0.59 -23.22 17.29
C VAL A 248 0.25 -23.22 15.81
N ILE A 249 0.64 -22.16 15.11
CA ILE A 249 0.53 -22.06 13.64
C ILE A 249 1.92 -21.77 13.10
N PHE A 250 2.36 -22.56 12.15
CA PHE A 250 3.57 -22.30 11.36
C PHE A 250 3.18 -22.20 9.89
N THR A 251 3.65 -21.15 9.22
CA THR A 251 3.44 -20.91 7.79
C THR A 251 4.78 -20.70 7.12
N TYR A 252 4.98 -21.33 5.98
CA TYR A 252 6.11 -21.16 5.07
C TYR A 252 5.59 -20.78 3.70
N ASP A 253 6.12 -19.73 3.13
CA ASP A 253 5.80 -19.24 1.80
C ASP A 253 7.08 -19.25 0.95
N ASP A 254 6.94 -19.64 -0.32
CA ASP A 254 7.98 -19.60 -1.34
C ASP A 254 7.40 -18.89 -2.56
N TYR A 255 8.14 -17.95 -3.12
CA TYR A 255 7.67 -17.16 -4.25
C TYR A 255 8.76 -16.84 -5.26
N ASP A 256 8.35 -16.78 -6.51
CA ASP A 256 9.15 -16.43 -7.67
C ASP A 256 8.32 -15.52 -8.55
N HIS A 257 8.74 -14.27 -8.66
CA HIS A 257 8.07 -13.20 -9.38
C HIS A 257 8.98 -12.66 -10.47
N ASP A 258 8.63 -12.97 -11.72
CA ASP A 258 9.17 -12.32 -12.90
C ASP A 258 8.15 -11.29 -13.35
N THR A 259 8.48 -10.03 -13.16
CA THR A 259 7.58 -8.92 -13.47
C THR A 259 8.31 -7.89 -14.31
N ILE A 260 7.55 -7.25 -15.17
CA ILE A 260 8.00 -6.09 -15.87
C ILE A 260 7.30 -4.90 -15.25
N ALA A 261 8.05 -3.89 -14.84
CA ALA A 261 7.42 -2.64 -14.42
C ALA A 261 6.56 -2.07 -15.55
N PRO A 262 5.55 -1.27 -15.22
CA PRO A 262 4.70 -0.64 -16.22
C PRO A 262 5.53 0.03 -17.32
N ASP A 263 5.08 -0.11 -18.57
CA ASP A 263 5.80 0.46 -19.70
C ASP A 263 5.93 1.98 -19.57
N ASN A 264 7.14 2.48 -19.76
CA ASN A 264 7.45 3.90 -19.71
C ASN A 264 7.30 4.53 -21.09
N LEU A 265 6.90 5.79 -21.10
CA LEU A 265 6.81 6.63 -22.27
C LEU A 265 7.55 7.94 -22.02
N MET A 266 8.53 8.29 -22.86
CA MET A 266 9.11 9.61 -22.80
C MET A 266 8.15 10.67 -23.32
N VAL A 267 7.90 11.70 -22.52
CA VAL A 267 7.05 12.85 -22.83
C VAL A 267 7.87 14.15 -22.83
N GLY A 268 7.81 14.93 -23.94
CA GLY A 268 8.65 16.13 -24.13
C GLY A 268 8.20 17.39 -23.36
N PRO A 269 8.91 18.54 -23.49
CA PRO A 269 9.96 18.87 -24.47
C PRO A 269 11.34 18.39 -24.03
N PHE A 270 12.22 18.18 -25.05
CA PHE A 270 13.58 17.69 -24.84
C PHE A 270 14.59 18.75 -25.27
N PRO A 271 15.65 19.03 -24.47
CA PRO A 271 16.74 19.89 -24.90
C PRO A 271 17.63 19.20 -25.94
N GLU A 272 18.27 19.98 -26.83
CA GLU A 272 19.34 19.47 -27.69
C GLU A 272 20.52 18.99 -26.81
N PRO A 273 21.17 17.83 -27.05
CA PRO A 273 21.13 17.01 -28.31
C PRO A 273 20.13 15.84 -28.25
N LEU A 274 19.30 15.71 -27.22
CA LEU A 274 18.42 14.55 -27.01
C LEU A 274 17.26 14.48 -28.02
N THR A 275 16.91 15.61 -28.66
CA THR A 275 15.83 15.66 -29.65
C THR A 275 16.02 14.67 -30.81
N GLY A 276 17.27 14.35 -31.19
CA GLY A 276 17.57 13.37 -32.20
C GLY A 276 17.30 11.91 -31.81
N TYR A 277 17.36 11.60 -30.51
CA TYR A 277 17.09 10.26 -29.99
C TYR A 277 15.61 10.02 -29.69
N LEU A 278 14.82 11.07 -29.62
CA LEU A 278 13.46 11.07 -29.07
C LEU A 278 12.40 11.38 -30.13
N ALA A 279 12.77 11.24 -31.43
CA ALA A 279 11.87 11.47 -32.55
C ALA A 279 10.66 10.51 -32.66
N SER A 280 10.49 9.63 -31.68
CA SER A 280 9.37 8.66 -31.62
C SER A 280 8.34 9.03 -30.53
N GLN A 281 8.17 10.32 -30.23
CA GLN A 281 7.06 10.75 -29.37
C GLN A 281 5.75 10.29 -29.97
N ASN A 282 5.05 9.50 -29.19
CA ASN A 282 3.72 9.06 -29.49
C ASN A 282 2.79 9.56 -28.39
N ASP A 283 1.84 10.41 -28.73
CA ASP A 283 0.76 10.79 -27.83
C ASP A 283 -0.26 9.64 -27.64
N ASP A 284 0.03 8.47 -28.23
CA ASP A 284 -0.76 7.26 -28.05
C ASP A 284 -0.17 6.43 -26.90
N TYR A 285 -0.70 6.65 -25.73
CA TYR A 285 -0.38 5.90 -24.50
C TYR A 285 -0.67 4.38 -24.57
N LYS A 286 -1.04 3.85 -25.73
CA LYS A 286 -1.23 2.42 -26.04
C LYS A 286 0.02 1.74 -26.57
N THR A 287 1.05 2.53 -26.89
CA THR A 287 2.28 2.02 -27.47
C THR A 287 3.51 2.61 -26.78
N SER A 288 4.57 1.81 -26.62
CA SER A 288 5.86 2.25 -26.12
C SER A 288 6.96 1.91 -27.13
N PRO A 289 7.90 2.82 -27.42
CA PRO A 289 9.06 2.52 -28.25
C PRO A 289 10.23 1.92 -27.46
N GLN A 290 10.08 1.62 -26.18
CA GLN A 290 11.14 1.21 -25.26
C GLN A 290 11.92 -0.01 -25.79
N LEU A 291 13.24 0.14 -25.97
CA LEU A 291 14.09 -0.92 -26.53
C LEU A 291 14.31 -2.05 -25.52
N ASN A 292 14.78 -1.67 -24.33
CA ASN A 292 14.99 -2.58 -23.22
C ASN A 292 14.08 -2.12 -22.08
N PRO A 293 12.98 -2.79 -21.92
CA PRO A 293 12.06 -2.51 -20.83
C PRO A 293 12.66 -2.86 -19.47
N LEU A 294 12.11 -2.30 -18.43
CA LEU A 294 12.47 -2.65 -17.08
C LEU A 294 11.99 -4.08 -16.78
N GLU A 295 12.92 -4.95 -16.49
CA GLU A 295 12.70 -6.30 -16.03
C GLU A 295 13.04 -6.35 -14.52
N ALA A 296 12.19 -6.93 -13.72
CA ALA A 296 12.39 -7.06 -12.29
C ALA A 296 12.04 -8.48 -11.85
N TYR A 297 13.00 -9.13 -11.25
CA TYR A 297 12.90 -10.50 -10.73
C TYR A 297 13.00 -10.46 -9.23
N MET A 298 12.11 -11.17 -8.53
CA MET A 298 12.14 -11.29 -7.09
C MET A 298 11.82 -12.73 -6.69
N TRP A 299 12.70 -13.36 -5.93
CA TRP A 299 12.46 -14.69 -5.39
C TRP A 299 12.87 -14.74 -3.92
N GLY A 300 12.15 -15.53 -3.15
CA GLY A 300 12.43 -15.63 -1.73
C GLY A 300 11.47 -16.50 -0.96
N ASP A 301 11.70 -16.53 0.33
CA ASP A 301 10.83 -17.25 1.25
C ASP A 301 10.51 -16.46 2.52
N ASN A 302 9.33 -16.73 3.06
CA ASN A 302 8.88 -16.18 4.34
C ASN A 302 8.49 -17.31 5.28
N SER A 303 8.83 -17.16 6.54
CA SER A 303 8.41 -18.07 7.61
C SER A 303 7.75 -17.31 8.74
N THR A 304 6.56 -17.75 9.16
CA THR A 304 5.84 -17.18 10.30
C THR A 304 5.51 -18.27 11.31
N LEU A 305 5.85 -18.02 12.57
CA LEU A 305 5.47 -18.89 13.70
C LEU A 305 4.60 -18.07 14.67
N GLN A 306 3.39 -18.56 14.95
CA GLN A 306 2.51 -18.00 15.97
C GLN A 306 2.23 -19.05 17.05
N ILE A 307 2.39 -18.66 18.30
CA ILE A 307 2.02 -19.45 19.48
C ILE A 307 1.05 -18.66 20.29
N THR A 308 -0.17 -19.18 20.51
CA THR A 308 -1.20 -18.55 21.33
C THR A 308 -1.51 -19.45 22.52
N HIS A 309 -1.55 -18.86 23.73
CA HIS A 309 -1.90 -19.55 24.96
C HIS A 309 -2.85 -18.72 25.81
N ASN A 310 -4.03 -19.25 26.11
CA ASN A 310 -5.03 -18.60 26.95
C ASN A 310 -4.93 -19.15 28.39
N ALA A 311 -4.72 -18.28 29.36
CA ALA A 311 -4.63 -18.66 30.76
C ALA A 311 -5.06 -17.53 31.70
N ALA A 312 -5.84 -17.86 32.73
CA ALA A 312 -6.21 -16.94 33.82
C ALA A 312 -6.87 -15.62 33.35
N GLY A 313 -7.63 -15.64 32.24
CA GLY A 313 -8.27 -14.45 31.68
C GLY A 313 -7.30 -13.56 30.89
N HIS A 314 -6.22 -14.14 30.41
CA HIS A 314 -5.25 -13.48 29.54
C HIS A 314 -4.93 -14.36 28.34
N GLN A 315 -4.66 -13.72 27.19
CA GLN A 315 -4.07 -14.35 26.04
C GLN A 315 -2.60 -13.94 25.96
N PHE A 316 -1.74 -14.93 25.86
CA PHE A 316 -0.31 -14.78 25.56
C PHE A 316 -0.10 -15.17 24.10
N LYS A 317 0.50 -14.29 23.31
CA LYS A 317 0.83 -14.54 21.91
C LYS A 317 2.30 -14.27 21.65
N TYR A 318 2.96 -15.23 21.01
CA TYR A 318 4.29 -15.05 20.43
C TYR A 318 4.19 -15.13 18.93
N THR A 319 4.78 -14.16 18.24
CA THR A 319 4.90 -14.15 16.77
C THR A 319 6.36 -14.00 16.41
N MET A 320 6.86 -14.87 15.53
CA MET A 320 8.17 -14.77 14.88
C MET A 320 7.95 -14.67 13.38
N GLY A 321 8.63 -13.75 12.74
CA GLY A 321 8.69 -13.61 11.28
C GLY A 321 10.11 -13.67 10.78
N ILE A 322 10.35 -14.42 9.70
CA ILE A 322 11.59 -14.41 8.93
C ILE A 322 11.19 -14.12 7.49
N MET A 323 11.88 -13.17 6.85
CA MET A 323 11.76 -12.86 5.43
C MET A 323 13.17 -12.90 4.84
N ASP A 324 13.34 -13.56 3.70
CA ASP A 324 14.62 -13.68 3.00
C ASP A 324 14.34 -13.65 1.50
N TYR A 325 14.82 -12.62 0.78
CA TYR A 325 14.60 -12.50 -0.65
C TYR A 325 15.75 -11.84 -1.38
N GLU A 326 15.84 -12.18 -2.65
CA GLU A 326 16.74 -11.57 -3.63
C GLU A 326 15.91 -10.86 -4.71
N GLU A 327 16.39 -9.71 -5.20
CA GLU A 327 15.75 -8.92 -6.23
C GLU A 327 16.79 -8.45 -7.27
N GLU A 328 16.53 -8.71 -8.55
CA GLU A 328 17.31 -8.20 -9.67
C GLU A 328 16.46 -7.25 -10.51
N VAL A 329 17.01 -6.09 -10.87
CA VAL A 329 16.32 -5.09 -11.68
C VAL A 329 17.23 -4.62 -12.82
N HIS A 330 16.70 -4.65 -14.04
CA HIS A 330 17.41 -4.23 -15.25
C HIS A 330 16.59 -3.20 -16.02
N GLU A 331 17.09 -1.98 -16.15
CA GLU A 331 16.47 -0.90 -16.94
C GLU A 331 17.52 -0.18 -17.77
N SER A 332 17.26 0.11 -19.02
CA SER A 332 18.24 0.80 -19.84
C SER A 332 17.70 1.79 -20.84
N SER A 333 16.40 1.91 -21.04
CA SER A 333 15.86 2.73 -22.13
C SER A 333 14.82 3.77 -21.72
N TRP A 334 14.18 3.67 -20.54
CA TRP A 334 13.26 4.68 -19.97
C TRP A 334 12.21 5.23 -20.97
N GLY A 335 11.56 4.34 -21.69
CA GLY A 335 10.59 4.72 -22.72
C GLY A 335 11.22 5.16 -24.06
N SER A 336 12.54 4.97 -24.25
CA SER A 336 13.27 5.28 -25.50
C SER A 336 13.47 4.06 -26.36
N SER A 337 13.57 4.28 -27.69
CA SER A 337 13.99 3.24 -28.64
C SER A 337 15.50 2.96 -28.67
N THR A 338 16.26 3.53 -27.75
CA THR A 338 17.71 3.35 -27.61
C THR A 338 18.09 3.24 -26.14
N VAL A 339 19.21 2.59 -25.84
CA VAL A 339 19.79 2.60 -24.49
C VAL A 339 20.17 4.04 -24.14
N PHE A 340 19.62 4.53 -23.04
CA PHE A 340 19.75 5.94 -22.67
C PHE A 340 20.32 6.12 -21.26
N PHE A 341 19.79 5.46 -20.25
CA PHE A 341 20.19 5.60 -18.86
C PHE A 341 20.14 4.24 -18.15
N PRO A 342 21.11 3.33 -18.43
CA PRO A 342 21.07 1.99 -17.86
C PRO A 342 21.25 1.98 -16.33
N VAL A 343 20.35 1.31 -15.66
CA VAL A 343 20.39 1.04 -14.21
C VAL A 343 20.15 -0.44 -14.00
N ASN A 344 21.15 -1.15 -13.49
CA ASN A 344 21.03 -2.53 -13.08
C ASN A 344 21.27 -2.60 -11.57
N ARG A 345 20.48 -3.38 -10.87
CA ARG A 345 20.53 -3.51 -9.42
C ARG A 345 20.34 -4.95 -9.03
N ASP A 346 21.22 -5.43 -8.15
CA ASP A 346 21.08 -6.69 -7.46
C ASP A 346 20.93 -6.37 -5.97
N GLN A 347 19.94 -6.95 -5.31
CA GLN A 347 19.58 -6.63 -3.93
C GLN A 347 19.26 -7.90 -3.17
N ASP A 348 19.87 -8.04 -1.99
CA ASP A 348 19.53 -9.06 -1.01
C ASP A 348 18.88 -8.41 0.18
N PHE A 349 17.86 -9.02 0.76
CA PHE A 349 17.20 -8.55 1.96
C PHE A 349 16.85 -9.69 2.89
N LYS A 350 17.16 -9.50 4.17
CA LYS A 350 16.78 -10.43 5.23
C LYS A 350 16.27 -9.72 6.45
N GLN A 351 15.16 -10.22 7.01
CA GLN A 351 14.55 -9.72 8.23
C GLN A 351 14.26 -10.87 9.19
N THR A 352 14.50 -10.63 10.48
CA THR A 352 13.99 -11.46 11.56
C THR A 352 13.28 -10.59 12.59
N SER A 353 12.07 -10.97 12.98
CA SER A 353 11.31 -10.25 13.99
C SER A 353 10.69 -11.18 15.03
N HIS A 354 10.57 -10.67 16.25
CA HIS A 354 9.98 -11.37 17.39
C HIS A 354 9.02 -10.43 18.12
N GLU A 355 7.82 -10.89 18.40
CA GLU A 355 6.85 -10.17 19.23
C GLU A 355 6.31 -11.08 20.32
N LEU A 356 6.39 -10.62 21.57
CA LEU A 356 5.75 -11.22 22.73
C LEU A 356 4.62 -10.29 23.17
N GLN A 357 3.40 -10.78 23.21
CA GLN A 357 2.21 -10.01 23.55
C GLN A 357 1.43 -10.68 24.67
N ILE A 358 0.87 -9.86 25.55
CA ILE A 358 -0.18 -10.24 26.51
C ILE A 358 -1.37 -9.33 26.31
N SER A 359 -2.57 -9.89 26.24
CA SER A 359 -3.82 -9.14 26.22
C SER A 359 -4.81 -9.68 27.23
N SER A 360 -5.69 -8.81 27.72
CA SER A 360 -6.82 -9.23 28.57
C SER A 360 -7.83 -10.02 27.71
N ASP A 361 -8.35 -11.09 28.29
CA ASP A 361 -9.45 -11.91 27.77
C ASP A 361 -10.52 -12.00 28.85
N SER A 362 -11.20 -10.87 29.14
CA SER A 362 -12.23 -10.80 30.19
C SER A 362 -13.24 -9.70 29.86
N ASP A 363 -14.48 -9.92 30.29
CA ASP A 363 -15.58 -8.93 30.21
C ASP A 363 -15.49 -7.85 31.32
N GLY A 364 -14.30 -7.65 31.87
CA GLY A 364 -14.07 -6.66 32.95
C GLY A 364 -13.97 -5.23 32.40
N PRO A 365 -14.07 -4.23 33.29
CA PRO A 365 -13.98 -2.82 32.86
C PRO A 365 -12.59 -2.38 32.45
N LEU A 366 -11.56 -3.20 32.64
CA LEU A 366 -10.19 -2.94 32.25
C LEU A 366 -9.75 -3.94 31.19
N ASN A 367 -9.54 -3.45 30.00
CA ASN A 367 -8.98 -4.21 28.87
C ASN A 367 -7.62 -3.64 28.51
N TYR A 368 -6.67 -4.50 28.13
CA TYR A 368 -5.33 -4.05 27.76
C TYR A 368 -4.64 -5.01 26.79
N VAL A 369 -3.66 -4.47 26.10
CA VAL A 369 -2.62 -5.20 25.36
C VAL A 369 -1.27 -4.60 25.75
N ALA A 370 -0.26 -5.43 25.93
CA ALA A 370 1.11 -5.00 26.13
C ALA A 370 2.07 -6.00 25.47
N GLY A 371 3.24 -5.53 25.09
CA GLY A 371 4.20 -6.40 24.42
C GLY A 371 5.62 -5.88 24.38
N PHE A 372 6.49 -6.77 23.93
CA PHE A 372 7.87 -6.52 23.57
C PHE A 372 8.06 -6.92 22.09
N TYR A 373 8.72 -6.06 21.33
CA TYR A 373 9.04 -6.27 19.93
C TYR A 373 10.53 -6.15 19.69
N TYR A 374 11.08 -7.02 18.85
CA TYR A 374 12.46 -6.98 18.37
C TYR A 374 12.48 -7.21 16.86
N LEU A 375 13.31 -6.46 16.17
CA LEU A 375 13.53 -6.54 14.72
C LEU A 375 15.02 -6.43 14.43
N GLU A 376 15.50 -7.26 13.51
CA GLU A 376 16.79 -7.17 12.85
C GLU A 376 16.55 -7.28 11.34
N ALA A 377 17.11 -6.35 10.57
CA ALA A 377 16.98 -6.31 9.11
C ALA A 377 18.31 -5.94 8.46
N ASP A 378 18.73 -6.77 7.49
CA ASP A 378 19.95 -6.59 6.73
C ASP A 378 19.63 -6.47 5.25
N SER A 379 20.30 -5.57 4.54
CA SER A 379 20.22 -5.49 3.08
C SER A 379 21.56 -5.24 2.45
N PHE A 380 21.79 -5.88 1.30
CA PHE A 380 22.95 -5.63 0.46
C PHE A 380 22.49 -5.24 -0.95
N ILE A 381 23.02 -4.13 -1.46
CA ILE A 381 22.63 -3.57 -2.76
C ILE A 381 23.87 -3.32 -3.59
N THR A 382 23.81 -3.75 -4.85
CA THR A 382 24.79 -3.41 -5.89
C THR A 382 24.06 -2.71 -7.04
N SER A 383 24.57 -1.58 -7.49
CA SER A 383 23.99 -0.80 -8.59
C SER A 383 25.04 -0.40 -9.62
N GLY A 384 24.63 -0.19 -10.87
CA GLY A 384 25.46 0.33 -11.96
C GLY A 384 24.72 0.32 -13.30
N PRO A 385 25.34 0.75 -14.39
CA PRO A 385 26.64 1.42 -14.51
C PRO A 385 26.60 2.96 -14.35
N ILE A 386 25.41 3.59 -14.39
CA ILE A 386 25.29 5.06 -14.36
C ILE A 386 25.45 5.60 -12.93
N GLN A 387 24.90 4.89 -11.96
CA GLN A 387 25.10 5.17 -10.53
C GLN A 387 25.74 3.93 -9.89
N PRO A 388 27.06 3.73 -10.06
CA PRO A 388 27.70 2.54 -9.53
C PRO A 388 28.00 2.71 -8.05
N PHE A 389 27.32 1.91 -7.22
CA PHE A 389 27.53 1.86 -5.78
C PHE A 389 27.30 0.44 -5.25
N THR A 390 27.84 0.19 -4.07
CA THR A 390 27.44 -0.94 -3.21
C THR A 390 27.10 -0.43 -1.83
N VAL A 391 26.07 -1.00 -1.23
CA VAL A 391 25.61 -0.66 0.12
C VAL A 391 25.37 -1.94 0.90
N ASN A 392 25.92 -2.02 2.10
CA ASN A 392 25.46 -2.92 3.15
C ASN A 392 24.77 -2.07 4.21
N HIS A 393 23.52 -2.37 4.53
CA HIS A 393 22.72 -1.66 5.52
C HIS A 393 22.18 -2.65 6.54
N GLU A 394 22.35 -2.35 7.81
CA GLU A 394 21.91 -3.13 8.96
C GLU A 394 21.04 -2.24 9.84
N ALA A 395 19.90 -2.74 10.29
CA ALA A 395 19.00 -2.06 11.21
C ALA A 395 18.54 -3.01 12.32
N GLU A 396 18.65 -2.56 13.56
CA GLU A 396 18.15 -3.24 14.75
C GLU A 396 17.19 -2.33 15.49
N ALA A 397 16.02 -2.85 15.91
CA ALA A 397 15.05 -2.09 16.69
C ALA A 397 14.44 -2.95 17.79
N GLN A 398 14.26 -2.36 18.96
CA GLN A 398 13.55 -2.98 20.06
C GLN A 398 12.52 -2.01 20.66
N ALA A 399 11.39 -2.56 21.10
CA ALA A 399 10.36 -1.71 21.66
C ALA A 399 9.55 -2.40 22.77
N PHE A 400 9.13 -1.58 23.74
CA PHE A 400 8.11 -1.94 24.72
C PHE A 400 6.87 -1.09 24.49
N TYR A 401 5.71 -1.73 24.40
CA TYR A 401 4.46 -1.03 24.17
C TYR A 401 3.34 -1.55 25.05
N GLY A 402 2.32 -0.72 25.24
CA GLY A 402 1.08 -1.12 25.88
C GLY A 402 -0.03 -0.11 25.64
N GLU A 403 -1.24 -0.61 25.57
CA GLU A 403 -2.47 0.17 25.50
C GLU A 403 -3.50 -0.43 26.45
N MET A 404 -4.20 0.42 27.22
CA MET A 404 -5.25 0.00 28.12
C MET A 404 -6.50 0.85 27.91
N THR A 405 -7.65 0.18 27.93
CA THR A 405 -8.98 0.79 27.90
C THR A 405 -9.66 0.55 29.26
N TYR A 406 -10.19 1.61 29.85
CA TYR A 406 -10.96 1.55 31.07
C TYR A 406 -12.39 2.05 30.86
N ASP A 407 -13.36 1.18 31.11
CA ASP A 407 -14.78 1.48 31.01
C ASP A 407 -15.26 2.03 32.36
N PHE A 408 -15.51 3.35 32.42
CA PHE A 408 -16.03 3.99 33.63
C PHE A 408 -17.47 3.56 33.94
N ASN A 409 -18.21 3.28 32.85
CA ASN A 409 -19.58 2.76 32.87
C ASN A 409 -19.93 2.29 31.45
N ASP A 410 -21.12 1.77 31.23
CA ASP A 410 -21.61 1.22 29.96
C ASP A 410 -21.53 2.22 28.77
N ASN A 411 -21.36 3.53 29.05
CA ASN A 411 -21.38 4.55 28.00
C ASN A 411 -20.04 5.25 27.79
N TRP A 412 -19.11 5.22 28.73
CA TRP A 412 -17.88 5.98 28.65
C TRP A 412 -16.66 5.13 28.92
N SER A 413 -15.70 5.22 28.01
CA SER A 413 -14.39 4.62 28.17
C SER A 413 -13.26 5.60 27.82
N VAL A 414 -12.09 5.35 28.38
CA VAL A 414 -10.84 6.02 28.07
C VAL A 414 -9.80 4.97 27.72
N THR A 415 -9.10 5.19 26.62
CA THR A 415 -7.95 4.39 26.21
C THR A 415 -6.68 5.23 26.32
N LEU A 416 -5.63 4.65 26.91
CA LEU A 416 -4.30 5.24 26.97
C LEU A 416 -3.28 4.21 26.49
N GLY A 417 -2.41 4.62 25.59
CA GLY A 417 -1.34 3.79 25.04
C GLY A 417 -0.02 4.53 24.98
N ALA A 418 1.08 3.79 25.08
CA ALA A 418 2.42 4.29 24.87
C ALA A 418 3.34 3.20 24.33
N ARG A 419 4.35 3.60 23.52
CA ARG A 419 5.43 2.75 23.05
C ARG A 419 6.75 3.51 23.12
N TYR A 420 7.76 2.87 23.68
CA TYR A 420 9.13 3.30 23.60
C TYR A 420 9.87 2.39 22.63
N THR A 421 10.52 2.97 21.64
CA THR A 421 11.33 2.30 20.62
C THR A 421 12.73 2.82 20.71
N ASP A 422 13.72 1.92 20.65
CA ASP A 422 15.16 2.18 20.60
C ASP A 422 15.67 1.50 19.33
N GLU A 423 16.48 2.20 18.54
CA GLU A 423 16.87 1.77 17.20
C GLU A 423 18.32 2.16 16.90
N ASP A 424 19.05 1.21 16.32
CA ASP A 424 20.42 1.42 15.81
C ASP A 424 20.48 1.01 14.33
N LYS A 425 21.17 1.82 13.51
CA LYS A 425 21.40 1.55 12.08
C LYS A 425 22.87 1.78 11.72
N ASN A 426 23.38 0.91 10.87
CA ASN A 426 24.71 1.02 10.31
C ASN A 426 24.65 0.90 8.79
N MET A 427 25.44 1.71 8.09
CA MET A 427 25.59 1.59 6.65
C MET A 427 27.05 1.55 6.26
N GLN A 428 27.39 0.68 5.30
CA GLN A 428 28.67 0.72 4.60
C GLN A 428 28.41 0.96 3.12
N THR A 429 28.87 2.07 2.60
CA THR A 429 28.62 2.43 1.20
C THR A 429 29.92 2.75 0.47
N TYR A 430 29.97 2.31 -0.79
CA TYR A 430 31.05 2.58 -1.72
C TYR A 430 30.46 3.05 -3.04
N SER A 431 30.99 4.11 -3.63
CA SER A 431 30.59 4.58 -4.95
C SER A 431 31.76 4.77 -5.90
N TRP A 432 31.50 4.68 -7.19
CA TRP A 432 32.47 4.80 -8.27
C TRP A 432 31.96 5.78 -9.33
N PRO A 433 32.86 6.33 -10.18
CA PRO A 433 32.42 7.14 -11.32
C PRO A 433 31.56 6.33 -12.30
N PRO A 434 30.59 6.97 -12.94
CA PRO A 434 29.78 6.35 -13.99
C PRO A 434 30.62 5.68 -15.08
N VAL A 435 30.17 4.52 -15.56
CA VAL A 435 30.82 3.78 -16.65
C VAL A 435 29.97 3.88 -17.90
N VAL A 436 30.45 4.61 -18.89
CA VAL A 436 29.75 4.78 -20.16
C VAL A 436 30.20 3.68 -21.15
N GLY A 437 29.23 3.04 -21.81
CA GLY A 437 29.46 2.09 -22.89
C GLY A 437 29.45 0.60 -22.51
N ASP A 438 29.15 0.28 -21.25
CA ASP A 438 28.89 -1.09 -20.79
C ASP A 438 27.59 -1.12 -19.99
N PRO A 439 26.43 -1.33 -20.63
CA PRO A 439 25.12 -1.29 -19.96
C PRO A 439 24.90 -2.41 -18.96
N ASP A 440 25.67 -3.52 -19.06
CA ASP A 440 25.50 -4.70 -18.19
C ASP A 440 26.46 -4.69 -17.00
N ARG A 441 27.21 -3.59 -16.78
CA ARG A 441 28.18 -3.52 -15.73
C ARG A 441 27.56 -3.10 -14.39
N ILE A 442 27.63 -3.99 -13.44
CA ILE A 442 27.27 -3.72 -12.03
C ILE A 442 28.51 -3.55 -11.14
N ALA A 443 28.30 -3.02 -9.94
CA ALA A 443 29.38 -2.53 -9.06
C ALA A 443 30.40 -3.61 -8.64
N ASN A 444 30.03 -4.88 -8.57
CA ASN A 444 30.94 -5.97 -8.19
C ASN A 444 32.17 -6.14 -9.08
N ASN A 445 32.20 -5.58 -10.26
CA ASN A 445 33.33 -5.62 -11.18
C ASN A 445 34.12 -4.30 -11.23
N LEU A 446 33.91 -3.40 -10.27
CA LEU A 446 34.54 -2.09 -10.27
C LEU A 446 35.94 -2.13 -9.62
N ASP A 447 36.85 -1.34 -10.18
CA ASP A 447 38.25 -1.28 -9.74
C ASP A 447 38.37 -0.45 -8.44
N PRO A 448 38.80 -1.01 -7.31
CA PRO A 448 39.03 -0.27 -6.09
C PRO A 448 40.01 0.92 -6.24
N ALA A 449 40.86 0.94 -7.27
CA ALA A 449 41.80 2.01 -7.51
C ALA A 449 41.13 3.32 -8.01
N VAL A 450 39.90 3.26 -8.47
CA VAL A 450 39.10 4.41 -8.96
C VAL A 450 37.87 4.68 -8.07
N LEU A 451 37.89 4.21 -6.82
CA LEU A 451 36.86 4.48 -5.84
C LEU A 451 36.64 5.99 -5.68
N GLN A 452 35.38 6.42 -5.80
CA GLN A 452 35.00 7.82 -5.64
C GLN A 452 34.73 8.15 -4.18
N MET A 453 34.01 7.29 -3.47
CA MET A 453 33.61 7.47 -2.07
C MET A 453 33.62 6.13 -1.32
N ALA A 454 33.98 6.19 -0.06
CA ALA A 454 33.71 5.17 0.94
C ALA A 454 33.23 5.83 2.22
N ALA A 455 32.12 5.39 2.80
CA ALA A 455 31.58 5.92 4.04
C ALA A 455 30.94 4.80 4.88
N THR A 456 30.95 5.00 6.20
CA THR A 456 30.35 4.09 7.18
C THR A 456 29.58 4.89 8.22
N PRO A 457 28.49 5.58 7.85
CA PRO A 457 27.69 6.34 8.81
C PRO A 457 26.94 5.40 9.77
N GLU A 458 26.72 5.90 10.98
CA GLU A 458 25.94 5.24 12.04
C GLU A 458 24.80 6.18 12.46
N PHE A 459 23.65 5.62 12.79
CA PHE A 459 22.48 6.34 13.28
C PHE A 459 21.91 5.60 14.49
N SER A 460 21.54 6.33 15.53
CA SER A 460 20.86 5.79 16.71
C SER A 460 19.82 6.79 17.17
N ASP A 461 18.61 6.31 17.45
CA ASP A 461 17.49 7.13 17.89
C ASP A 461 16.65 6.39 18.92
N ASP A 462 16.04 7.14 19.86
CA ASP A 462 15.00 6.62 20.73
C ASP A 462 13.73 7.49 20.67
N ASN A 463 12.59 6.86 20.54
CA ASN A 463 11.34 7.58 20.34
C ASN A 463 10.22 7.06 21.23
N LEU A 464 9.41 7.99 21.79
CA LEU A 464 8.25 7.70 22.62
C LEU A 464 6.97 8.15 21.91
N THR A 465 6.18 7.20 21.43
CA THR A 465 4.85 7.48 20.88
C THR A 465 3.76 7.17 21.90
N TYR A 466 2.67 7.93 21.83
CA TYR A 466 1.55 7.76 22.74
C TYR A 466 0.21 8.03 22.07
N ARG A 467 -0.84 7.47 22.68
CA ARG A 467 -2.22 7.62 22.24
C ARG A 467 -3.14 7.81 23.42
N ALA A 468 -4.10 8.72 23.28
CA ALA A 468 -5.18 8.93 24.24
C ALA A 468 -6.52 9.01 23.51
N VAL A 469 -7.52 8.23 23.94
CA VAL A 469 -8.85 8.22 23.34
C VAL A 469 -9.90 8.38 24.42
N ILE A 470 -10.88 9.21 24.19
CA ILE A 470 -12.13 9.24 24.94
C ILE A 470 -13.27 8.79 24.02
N GLN A 471 -14.06 7.83 24.48
CA GLN A 471 -15.15 7.25 23.72
C GLN A 471 -16.46 7.34 24.49
N ARG A 472 -17.55 7.61 23.77
CA ARG A 472 -18.89 7.56 24.32
C ARG A 472 -19.77 6.65 23.47
N ASN A 473 -20.27 5.58 24.09
CA ASN A 473 -21.21 4.66 23.48
C ASN A 473 -22.66 5.14 23.67
N PHE A 474 -23.49 4.87 22.67
CA PHE A 474 -24.92 5.09 22.70
C PHE A 474 -25.64 3.94 21.98
N SER A 475 -26.97 3.85 22.07
CA SER A 475 -27.74 2.68 21.61
C SER A 475 -27.57 2.30 20.12
N LYS A 476 -26.97 3.16 19.29
CA LYS A 476 -26.80 2.96 17.83
C LYS A 476 -25.39 3.18 17.36
N GLY A 477 -24.41 3.18 18.25
CA GLY A 477 -23.01 3.36 17.89
C GLY A 477 -22.21 4.11 18.96
N MET A 478 -21.11 4.70 18.54
CA MET A 478 -20.21 5.48 19.40
C MET A 478 -19.73 6.76 18.73
N VAL A 479 -19.30 7.71 19.54
CA VAL A 479 -18.48 8.86 19.16
C VAL A 479 -17.18 8.82 19.98
N TYR A 480 -16.08 9.15 19.32
CA TYR A 480 -14.78 9.22 19.99
C TYR A 480 -14.00 10.46 19.58
N ALA A 481 -13.04 10.83 20.42
CA ALA A 481 -11.98 11.76 20.10
C ALA A 481 -10.66 11.13 20.54
N SER A 482 -9.66 11.20 19.67
CA SER A 482 -8.32 10.67 19.93
C SER A 482 -7.25 11.71 19.66
N TYR A 483 -6.14 11.58 20.38
CA TYR A 483 -4.86 12.20 20.09
C TYR A 483 -3.84 11.09 20.00
N SER A 484 -3.04 11.08 18.94
CA SER A 484 -2.02 10.05 18.68
C SER A 484 -0.78 10.66 18.08
N THR A 485 0.37 10.10 18.42
CA THR A 485 1.67 10.46 17.84
C THR A 485 2.24 9.31 17.06
N GLY A 486 3.13 9.61 16.12
CA GLY A 486 3.89 8.65 15.35
C GLY A 486 5.24 9.22 14.94
N PHE A 487 6.13 8.37 14.48
CA PHE A 487 7.39 8.78 13.91
C PHE A 487 7.78 7.88 12.74
N ARG A 488 8.52 8.46 11.81
CA ARG A 488 9.25 7.76 10.76
C ARG A 488 10.72 7.86 11.10
N SER A 489 11.40 6.73 11.17
CA SER A 489 12.80 6.66 11.58
C SER A 489 13.71 7.42 10.63
N GLY A 490 14.76 8.05 11.15
CA GLY A 490 15.86 8.60 10.39
C GLY A 490 16.69 7.50 9.73
N GLY A 491 17.68 7.90 8.96
CA GLY A 491 18.49 6.94 8.21
C GLY A 491 19.52 7.60 7.28
N PHE A 492 19.81 6.94 6.16
CA PHE A 492 20.89 7.32 5.25
C PHE A 492 20.39 7.36 3.80
N PHE A 493 20.88 8.33 3.04
CA PHE A 493 20.70 8.34 1.58
C PHE A 493 21.84 7.57 0.91
N ASN A 494 21.58 6.35 0.47
CA ASN A 494 22.59 5.41 -0.01
C ASN A 494 23.14 5.70 -1.42
N ARG A 495 22.49 6.55 -2.21
CA ARG A 495 22.92 6.95 -3.58
C ARG A 495 23.89 8.13 -3.58
N GLY A 496 24.34 8.59 -2.44
CA GLY A 496 25.29 9.68 -2.32
C GLY A 496 26.65 9.35 -2.99
N THR A 497 27.30 10.36 -3.51
CA THR A 497 28.61 10.26 -4.16
C THR A 497 29.70 11.05 -3.44
N SER A 498 29.35 11.66 -2.31
CA SER A 498 30.26 12.29 -1.34
C SER A 498 29.88 11.90 0.08
N PRO A 499 30.80 11.92 1.05
CA PRO A 499 30.48 11.60 2.44
C PRO A 499 29.37 12.47 3.04
N ALA A 500 29.28 13.74 2.63
CA ALA A 500 28.25 14.66 3.12
C ALA A 500 26.82 14.30 2.64
N GLU A 501 26.68 13.67 1.48
CA GLU A 501 25.39 13.24 0.96
C GLU A 501 24.83 11.98 1.67
N VAL A 502 25.69 11.26 2.39
CA VAL A 502 25.33 10.03 3.11
C VAL A 502 25.38 10.20 4.63
N GLU A 503 25.57 11.42 5.13
CA GLU A 503 25.36 11.72 6.55
C GLU A 503 23.93 11.36 6.96
N PRO A 504 23.70 10.91 8.20
CA PRO A 504 22.37 10.54 8.64
C PRO A 504 21.43 11.76 8.70
N TYR A 505 20.16 11.53 8.40
CA TYR A 505 19.06 12.46 8.65
C TYR A 505 18.24 11.98 9.83
N ASP A 506 17.59 12.91 10.54
CA ASP A 506 16.84 12.65 11.77
C ASP A 506 15.45 12.05 11.48
N SER A 507 14.80 11.57 12.52
CA SER A 507 13.40 11.08 12.48
C SER A 507 12.42 12.22 12.13
N GLU A 508 11.32 11.87 11.49
CA GLU A 508 10.17 12.72 11.19
C GLU A 508 9.05 12.36 12.18
N GLU A 509 8.34 13.33 12.72
CA GLU A 509 7.31 13.14 13.74
C GLU A 509 5.94 13.62 13.28
N VAL A 510 4.88 13.08 13.87
CA VAL A 510 3.49 13.49 13.64
C VAL A 510 2.69 13.53 14.91
N ASP A 511 1.90 14.60 15.05
CA ASP A 511 0.84 14.77 16.02
C ASP A 511 -0.52 14.78 15.30
N SER A 512 -1.48 13.98 15.75
CA SER A 512 -2.79 13.88 15.11
C SER A 512 -3.94 13.90 16.10
N ILE A 513 -4.95 14.69 15.78
CA ILE A 513 -6.26 14.70 16.45
C ILE A 513 -7.30 14.13 15.50
N GLU A 514 -8.10 13.21 16.01
CA GLU A 514 -9.19 12.59 15.23
C GLU A 514 -10.49 12.62 16.04
N ILE A 515 -11.60 12.95 15.38
CA ILE A 515 -12.95 12.85 15.95
C ILE A 515 -13.77 11.96 15.02
N GLY A 516 -14.32 10.88 15.56
CA GLY A 516 -15.08 9.91 14.77
C GLY A 516 -16.43 9.55 15.33
N LEU A 517 -17.32 9.18 14.43
CA LEU A 517 -18.62 8.57 14.69
C LEU A 517 -18.67 7.20 14.01
N ARG A 518 -19.02 6.18 14.77
CA ARG A 518 -19.38 4.85 14.27
C ARG A 518 -20.85 4.63 14.60
N SER A 519 -21.67 4.34 13.62
CA SER A 519 -23.12 4.24 13.87
C SER A 519 -23.82 3.24 12.96
N ASN A 520 -24.78 2.51 13.54
CA ASN A 520 -25.79 1.74 12.85
C ASN A 520 -27.15 2.43 13.07
N PRO A 521 -27.47 3.50 12.30
CA PRO A 521 -28.71 4.28 12.50
C PRO A 521 -29.98 3.43 12.40
N THR A 522 -29.92 2.40 11.54
CA THR A 522 -30.98 1.39 11.37
C THR A 522 -30.31 0.01 11.23
N GLU A 523 -31.07 -1.07 11.31
CA GLU A 523 -30.57 -2.46 11.15
C GLU A 523 -29.98 -2.75 9.77
N ASN A 524 -30.27 -1.90 8.78
CA ASN A 524 -29.81 -2.04 7.40
C ASN A 524 -28.94 -0.88 6.92
N THR A 525 -28.42 -0.05 7.86
CA THR A 525 -27.59 1.12 7.53
C THR A 525 -26.43 1.20 8.50
N GLN A 526 -25.22 1.29 7.98
CA GLN A 526 -23.99 1.59 8.70
C GLN A 526 -23.42 2.91 8.17
N LEU A 527 -22.95 3.77 9.07
CA LEU A 527 -22.36 5.06 8.75
C LEU A 527 -21.18 5.35 9.67
N ASN A 528 -20.03 5.58 9.06
CA ASN A 528 -18.80 5.97 9.73
C ASN A 528 -18.39 7.35 9.24
N LEU A 529 -18.10 8.27 10.15
CA LEU A 529 -17.59 9.61 9.86
C LEU A 529 -16.31 9.82 10.66
N THR A 530 -15.31 10.43 10.04
CA THR A 530 -14.06 10.78 10.71
C THR A 530 -13.58 12.13 10.21
N TYR A 531 -13.34 13.07 11.13
CA TYR A 531 -12.56 14.28 10.90
C TYR A 531 -11.19 14.10 11.52
N PHE A 532 -10.15 14.48 10.82
CA PHE A 532 -8.77 14.44 11.30
C PHE A 532 -8.06 15.77 11.04
N ASN A 533 -7.08 16.06 11.89
CA ASN A 533 -6.10 17.11 11.71
C ASN A 533 -4.76 16.57 12.21
N SER A 534 -3.73 16.67 11.38
CA SER A 534 -2.40 16.15 11.63
C SER A 534 -1.34 17.19 11.30
N GLU A 535 -0.36 17.34 12.17
CA GLU A 535 0.80 18.23 12.01
C GLU A 535 2.06 17.36 11.94
N TYR A 536 2.85 17.52 10.87
CA TYR A 536 4.11 16.81 10.65
C TYR A 536 5.26 17.78 10.80
N THR A 537 6.28 17.37 11.55
CA THR A 537 7.49 18.14 11.79
C THR A 537 8.71 17.36 11.33
N ASP A 538 9.75 18.08 10.98
CA ASP A 538 11.02 17.51 10.50
C ASP A 538 10.86 16.54 9.33
N MET A 539 9.96 16.88 8.36
CA MET A 539 9.68 16.02 7.21
C MET A 539 10.95 15.68 6.43
N GLN A 540 11.14 14.40 6.18
CA GLN A 540 12.24 13.84 5.40
C GLN A 540 11.96 13.98 3.91
N LEU A 541 12.61 14.95 3.28
CA LEU A 541 12.40 15.26 1.86
C LEU A 541 13.69 15.06 1.05
N PRO A 542 13.61 14.38 -0.13
CA PRO A 542 14.74 14.27 -1.03
C PRO A 542 15.03 15.63 -1.69
N LEU A 543 16.26 16.11 -1.57
CA LEU A 543 16.72 17.36 -2.15
C LEU A 543 17.73 17.11 -3.26
N ILE A 544 17.62 17.86 -4.35
CA ILE A 544 18.63 17.95 -5.40
C ILE A 544 19.09 19.41 -5.46
N THR A 545 20.30 19.68 -5.02
CA THR A 545 20.83 21.04 -4.86
C THR A 545 22.08 21.27 -5.71
N PRO A 546 22.42 22.54 -6.04
CA PRO A 546 23.70 22.87 -6.65
C PRO A 546 24.90 22.44 -5.78
N ALA A 547 26.05 22.18 -6.38
CA ALA A 547 27.27 21.75 -5.71
C ALA A 547 27.81 22.77 -4.68
N SER A 548 27.46 24.05 -4.85
CA SER A 548 27.82 25.13 -3.89
C SER A 548 27.04 25.09 -2.58
N PHE A 549 26.01 24.25 -2.49
CA PHE A 549 25.22 24.10 -1.28
C PHE A 549 26.07 23.46 -0.18
N PRO A 550 26.11 24.00 1.08
CA PRO A 550 27.03 23.53 2.12
C PRO A 550 26.94 22.03 2.42
N GLU A 551 25.74 21.49 2.45
CA GLU A 551 25.46 20.08 2.72
C GLU A 551 25.91 19.15 1.58
N CYS A 552 26.24 19.70 0.42
CA CYS A 552 26.74 18.96 -0.73
C CYS A 552 28.14 18.41 -0.55
N GLY A 553 29.02 19.21 0.04
CA GLY A 553 30.43 18.82 0.19
C GLY A 553 31.21 18.65 -1.12
N LYS A 554 30.65 19.04 -2.28
CA LYS A 554 31.21 18.78 -3.63
C LYS A 554 31.95 19.99 -4.22
N GLY A 555 31.90 21.17 -3.61
CA GLY A 555 32.59 22.32 -4.12
C GLY A 555 31.80 23.62 -4.11
N GLY A 556 31.96 24.48 -5.10
CA GLY A 556 31.44 25.85 -5.12
C GLY A 556 30.95 26.28 -6.52
N ALA A 557 31.04 27.59 -6.80
CA ALA A 557 30.47 28.17 -8.02
C ALA A 557 31.08 27.63 -9.35
N GLU A 558 32.26 27.03 -9.34
CA GLU A 558 32.84 26.40 -10.54
C GLU A 558 32.13 25.09 -10.86
N GLU A 559 31.82 24.29 -9.84
CA GLU A 559 31.07 23.03 -9.94
C GLU A 559 29.62 23.28 -10.33
N ASP A 560 28.99 24.35 -9.80
CA ASP A 560 27.64 24.76 -10.24
C ASP A 560 27.64 25.13 -11.73
N ALA A 561 28.66 25.83 -12.21
CA ALA A 561 28.81 26.18 -13.62
C ALA A 561 29.05 24.95 -14.52
N ALA A 562 29.57 23.86 -13.93
CA ALA A 562 29.72 22.56 -14.61
C ALA A 562 28.43 21.71 -14.56
N GLY A 563 27.37 22.16 -13.86
CA GLY A 563 26.12 21.45 -13.70
C GLY A 563 26.19 20.29 -12.70
N ILE A 564 27.17 20.33 -11.77
CA ILE A 564 27.30 19.32 -10.72
C ILE A 564 26.23 19.59 -9.65
N THR A 565 25.50 18.57 -9.27
CA THR A 565 24.47 18.62 -8.24
C THR A 565 24.72 17.57 -7.16
N CYS A 566 24.08 17.72 -6.03
CA CYS A 566 23.95 16.73 -4.99
C CYS A 566 22.53 16.22 -4.85
N SER A 567 22.42 14.99 -4.36
CA SER A 567 21.17 14.43 -3.90
C SER A 567 21.34 13.87 -2.48
N PHE A 568 20.47 14.27 -1.57
CA PHE A 568 20.45 13.78 -0.19
C PHE A 568 19.04 13.94 0.39
N ILE A 569 18.77 13.33 1.55
CA ILE A 569 17.54 13.55 2.31
C ILE A 569 17.85 14.51 3.45
N ALA A 570 16.94 15.44 3.71
CA ALA A 570 17.06 16.37 4.83
C ALA A 570 15.69 16.58 5.51
N ASN A 571 15.73 16.92 6.79
CA ASN A 571 14.57 17.29 7.60
C ASN A 571 14.30 18.79 7.41
N VAL A 572 13.44 19.13 6.45
CA VAL A 572 13.32 20.53 5.96
C VAL A 572 11.89 21.05 5.84
N GLY A 573 10.91 20.28 6.28
CA GLY A 573 9.50 20.65 6.13
C GLY A 573 8.67 20.50 7.40
N GLU A 574 7.70 21.40 7.54
CA GLU A 574 6.56 21.27 8.44
C GLU A 574 5.28 21.29 7.60
N THR A 575 4.31 20.46 7.93
CA THR A 575 3.11 20.28 7.11
C THR A 575 1.87 20.11 7.99
N SER A 576 0.79 20.78 7.62
CA SER A 576 -0.53 20.61 8.22
C SER A 576 -1.48 19.93 7.23
N MET A 577 -2.25 18.98 7.73
CA MET A 577 -3.23 18.22 6.95
C MET A 577 -4.52 18.08 7.73
N ASP A 578 -5.64 18.40 7.10
CA ASP A 578 -6.94 18.09 7.67
C ASP A 578 -7.92 17.58 6.62
N GLY A 579 -8.94 16.85 7.07
CA GLY A 579 -9.91 16.28 6.14
C GLY A 579 -11.08 15.58 6.82
N LEU A 580 -12.03 15.20 5.97
CA LEU A 580 -13.22 14.48 6.35
C LEU A 580 -13.31 13.16 5.57
N GLU A 581 -13.57 12.08 6.27
CA GLU A 581 -13.82 10.75 5.70
C GLU A 581 -15.23 10.29 6.06
N VAL A 582 -15.95 9.78 5.07
CA VAL A 582 -17.30 9.24 5.20
C VAL A 582 -17.37 7.88 4.56
N GLU A 583 -17.81 6.88 5.29
CA GLU A 583 -18.04 5.54 4.76
C GLU A 583 -19.44 5.07 5.16
N GLY A 584 -20.16 4.49 4.21
CA GLY A 584 -21.53 4.05 4.45
C GLY A 584 -21.90 2.78 3.72
N ILE A 585 -22.71 1.95 4.38
CA ILE A 585 -23.37 0.77 3.80
C ILE A 585 -24.87 0.91 4.03
N TRP A 586 -25.63 0.72 2.98
CA TRP A 586 -27.09 0.71 3.05
C TRP A 586 -27.67 -0.47 2.28
N MET A 587 -28.51 -1.26 2.96
CA MET A 587 -29.23 -2.41 2.40
C MET A 587 -30.72 -2.08 2.30
N PRO A 588 -31.18 -1.38 1.24
CA PRO A 588 -32.60 -1.04 1.10
C PRO A 588 -33.51 -2.26 1.01
N THR A 589 -32.98 -3.38 0.56
CA THR A 589 -33.61 -4.68 0.56
C THR A 589 -32.61 -5.76 0.95
N SER A 590 -33.06 -6.97 1.26
CA SER A 590 -32.16 -8.10 1.54
C SER A 590 -31.35 -8.59 0.33
N THR A 591 -31.60 -8.04 -0.85
CA THR A 591 -30.91 -8.40 -2.10
C THR A 591 -30.14 -7.28 -2.74
N LEU A 592 -30.20 -6.06 -2.21
CA LEU A 592 -29.49 -4.90 -2.73
C LEU A 592 -28.65 -4.28 -1.62
N THR A 593 -27.34 -4.20 -1.84
CA THR A 593 -26.40 -3.50 -0.98
C THR A 593 -25.81 -2.32 -1.74
N LEU A 594 -25.81 -1.16 -1.13
CA LEU A 594 -25.14 0.05 -1.62
C LEU A 594 -24.02 0.42 -0.66
N ARG A 595 -22.87 0.77 -1.21
CA ARG A 595 -21.69 1.23 -0.47
C ARG A 595 -21.27 2.59 -0.99
N ALA A 596 -20.74 3.43 -0.14
CA ALA A 596 -20.14 4.71 -0.53
C ALA A 596 -18.97 5.05 0.40
N ALA A 597 -17.92 5.60 -0.17
CA ALA A 597 -16.80 6.18 0.55
C ALA A 597 -16.48 7.56 -0.04
N LEU A 598 -16.08 8.50 0.82
CA LEU A 598 -15.68 9.85 0.45
C LEU A 598 -14.53 10.27 1.35
N GLY A 599 -13.46 10.80 0.79
CA GLY A 599 -12.36 11.46 1.48
C GLY A 599 -12.14 12.86 0.93
N THR A 600 -12.00 13.83 1.82
CA THR A 600 -11.47 15.16 1.47
C THR A 600 -10.14 15.35 2.18
N LEU A 601 -9.24 16.10 1.57
CA LEU A 601 -7.93 16.40 2.12
C LEU A 601 -7.59 17.86 1.77
N ASP A 602 -7.23 18.63 2.79
CA ASP A 602 -6.55 19.91 2.66
C ASP A 602 -5.16 19.76 3.27
N ALA A 603 -4.13 19.80 2.45
CA ALA A 603 -2.76 19.51 2.84
C ALA A 603 -1.83 20.60 2.28
N SER A 604 -1.00 21.17 3.14
CA SER A 604 -0.08 22.23 2.78
C SER A 604 1.19 22.23 3.62
N TYR A 605 2.29 22.70 3.03
CA TYR A 605 3.50 22.98 3.79
C TYR A 605 3.32 24.28 4.59
N ASP A 606 3.60 24.23 5.89
CA ASP A 606 3.69 25.40 6.77
C ASP A 606 5.08 26.05 6.64
N SER A 607 6.11 25.24 6.50
CA SER A 607 7.47 25.66 6.18
C SER A 607 8.14 24.64 5.29
N TYR A 608 9.01 25.08 4.37
CA TYR A 608 9.85 24.21 3.55
C TYR A 608 11.12 24.93 3.16
N ASP A 609 12.23 24.62 3.87
CA ASP A 609 13.54 25.20 3.54
C ASP A 609 14.20 24.41 2.40
N TYR A 610 14.23 25.02 1.22
CA TYR A 610 14.97 24.52 0.09
C TYR A 610 16.17 25.43 -0.17
N ALA A 611 17.36 24.96 0.17
CA ALA A 611 18.61 25.69 -0.02
C ALA A 611 18.63 27.09 0.63
N GLY A 612 18.13 27.22 1.86
CA GLY A 612 18.04 28.48 2.60
C GLY A 612 16.93 29.40 2.12
N ARG A 613 15.96 28.89 1.37
CA ARG A 613 14.81 29.62 0.90
C ARG A 613 13.53 28.86 1.23
N ASP A 614 12.65 29.50 1.96
CA ASP A 614 11.32 28.94 2.21
C ASP A 614 10.47 28.94 0.94
N ILE A 615 10.02 27.75 0.51
CA ILE A 615 9.20 27.54 -0.68
C ILE A 615 7.82 26.95 -0.35
N ALA A 616 7.40 26.92 0.92
CA ALA A 616 6.16 26.35 1.38
C ALA A 616 4.94 26.81 0.56
N ASN A 617 4.92 28.11 0.18
CA ASN A 617 3.80 28.71 -0.55
C ASN A 617 3.68 28.27 -2.04
N VAL A 618 4.61 27.48 -2.55
CA VAL A 618 4.61 26.98 -3.94
C VAL A 618 4.83 25.47 -4.03
N ALA A 619 5.32 24.86 -2.96
CA ALA A 619 5.51 23.42 -2.88
C ALA A 619 4.14 22.71 -2.77
N GLN A 620 4.06 21.52 -3.32
CA GLN A 620 2.89 20.66 -3.27
C GLN A 620 3.28 19.29 -2.69
N LEU A 621 2.39 18.71 -1.89
CA LEU A 621 2.56 17.36 -1.40
C LEU A 621 2.32 16.35 -2.53
N LEU A 622 3.03 15.21 -2.44
CA LEU A 622 2.94 14.15 -3.43
C LEU A 622 1.79 13.20 -3.09
N TYR A 623 1.10 12.73 -4.14
CA TYR A 623 0.01 11.75 -3.98
C TYR A 623 -0.98 12.13 -2.89
N ALA A 624 -1.38 13.42 -2.87
CA ALA A 624 -2.30 14.02 -1.91
C ALA A 624 -3.52 14.61 -2.63
N PRO A 625 -4.46 13.77 -3.14
CA PRO A 625 -5.65 14.25 -3.84
C PRO A 625 -6.58 15.02 -2.88
N GLU A 626 -7.10 16.16 -3.31
CA GLU A 626 -8.05 16.94 -2.51
C GLU A 626 -9.38 16.22 -2.30
N LEU A 627 -9.75 15.32 -3.22
CA LEU A 627 -11.00 14.58 -3.19
C LEU A 627 -10.82 13.17 -3.74
N THR A 628 -11.25 12.19 -2.96
CA THR A 628 -11.45 10.81 -3.40
C THR A 628 -12.85 10.35 -3.07
N TRP A 629 -13.50 9.58 -3.92
CA TRP A 629 -14.76 8.95 -3.57
C TRP A 629 -15.03 7.69 -4.38
N SER A 630 -15.84 6.80 -3.79
CA SER A 630 -16.33 5.61 -4.48
C SER A 630 -17.78 5.33 -4.14
N VAL A 631 -18.49 4.71 -5.07
CA VAL A 631 -19.84 4.18 -4.87
C VAL A 631 -19.92 2.79 -5.47
N GLY A 632 -20.49 1.85 -4.70
CA GLY A 632 -20.68 0.46 -5.08
C GLY A 632 -22.13 0.03 -4.95
N ALA A 633 -22.57 -0.83 -5.85
CA ALA A 633 -23.87 -1.49 -5.80
C ALA A 633 -23.71 -2.99 -6.04
N GLU A 634 -24.34 -3.78 -5.20
CA GLU A 634 -24.41 -5.24 -5.30
C GLU A 634 -25.85 -5.69 -5.28
N HIS A 635 -26.25 -6.51 -6.26
CA HIS A 635 -27.59 -7.08 -6.32
C HIS A 635 -27.55 -8.59 -6.45
N ILE A 636 -28.24 -9.27 -5.53
CA ILE A 636 -28.34 -10.73 -5.46
C ILE A 636 -29.70 -11.17 -6.00
N SER A 637 -29.72 -12.17 -6.89
CA SER A 637 -30.93 -12.74 -7.43
C SER A 637 -30.81 -14.26 -7.60
N GLN A 638 -31.90 -14.98 -7.38
CA GLN A 638 -31.97 -16.42 -7.62
C GLN A 638 -32.34 -16.70 -9.08
N MET A 639 -31.42 -17.33 -9.84
CA MET A 639 -31.59 -17.63 -11.27
C MET A 639 -30.99 -18.99 -11.62
N PHE A 640 -31.62 -19.70 -12.56
CA PHE A 640 -31.14 -20.98 -13.13
C PHE A 640 -30.75 -22.05 -12.09
N GLY A 641 -31.39 -22.02 -10.92
CA GLY A 641 -31.13 -22.97 -9.83
C GLY A 641 -29.83 -22.68 -9.04
N GLY A 642 -29.36 -21.48 -9.09
CA GLY A 642 -28.24 -20.92 -8.32
C GLY A 642 -28.46 -19.45 -8.02
N GLU A 643 -27.44 -18.79 -7.52
CA GLU A 643 -27.41 -17.37 -7.16
C GLU A 643 -26.62 -16.57 -8.19
N LEU A 644 -27.21 -15.49 -8.69
CA LEU A 644 -26.52 -14.50 -9.53
C LEU A 644 -26.32 -13.23 -8.73
N ILE A 645 -25.06 -12.79 -8.59
CA ILE A 645 -24.65 -11.57 -7.93
C ILE A 645 -24.11 -10.62 -9.00
N LEU A 646 -24.68 -9.43 -9.10
CA LEU A 646 -24.21 -8.37 -9.99
C LEU A 646 -23.59 -7.27 -9.13
N THR A 647 -22.36 -6.88 -9.46
CA THR A 647 -21.62 -5.82 -8.75
C THR A 647 -21.17 -4.74 -9.72
N ALA A 648 -21.24 -3.50 -9.30
CA ALA A 648 -20.68 -2.35 -9.99
C ALA A 648 -20.06 -1.41 -8.96
N ASN A 649 -18.80 -1.03 -9.16
CA ASN A 649 -18.07 -0.08 -8.32
C ASN A 649 -17.55 1.04 -9.21
N TYR A 650 -17.81 2.27 -8.82
CA TYR A 650 -17.30 3.46 -9.49
C TYR A 650 -16.45 4.24 -8.51
N SER A 651 -15.24 4.59 -8.90
CA SER A 651 -14.28 5.36 -8.10
C SER A 651 -13.79 6.57 -8.87
N PHE A 652 -13.46 7.61 -8.11
CA PHE A 652 -12.92 8.89 -8.60
C PHE A 652 -11.81 9.37 -7.68
N GLN A 653 -10.78 9.96 -8.29
CA GLN A 653 -9.70 10.64 -7.62
C GLN A 653 -9.36 11.93 -8.34
N ASP A 654 -9.14 12.99 -7.58
CA ASP A 654 -8.70 14.29 -8.08
C ASP A 654 -7.23 14.27 -8.54
N GLU A 655 -6.79 15.31 -9.24
CA GLU A 655 -5.40 15.41 -9.71
C GLU A 655 -4.39 15.33 -8.56
N VAL A 656 -3.21 14.78 -8.83
CA VAL A 656 -2.11 14.66 -7.86
C VAL A 656 -0.77 15.08 -8.46
N PHE A 657 0.13 15.55 -7.60
CA PHE A 657 1.54 15.75 -7.92
C PHE A 657 2.32 14.46 -7.66
N THR A 658 3.31 14.17 -8.52
CA THR A 658 4.08 12.92 -8.46
C THR A 658 5.57 13.12 -8.22
N GLN A 659 6.01 14.35 -8.06
CA GLN A 659 7.43 14.65 -7.88
C GLN A 659 7.64 15.84 -6.93
N THR A 660 8.74 15.79 -6.20
CA THR A 660 9.20 16.84 -5.29
C THR A 660 9.49 18.18 -5.97
N PRO A 661 9.46 19.27 -5.20
CA PRO A 661 9.35 20.65 -5.70
C PRO A 661 10.53 21.24 -6.43
N TRP A 662 11.72 20.61 -6.55
CA TRP A 662 12.83 21.18 -7.33
C TRP A 662 12.45 21.51 -8.78
N ALA A 663 11.47 20.80 -9.33
CA ALA A 663 10.89 21.06 -10.65
C ALA A 663 9.93 22.27 -10.68
N ILE A 664 9.51 22.80 -9.54
CA ILE A 664 8.50 23.88 -9.42
C ILE A 664 9.05 25.22 -9.89
N TYR A 665 10.37 25.40 -9.91
CA TYR A 665 10.98 26.66 -10.37
C TYR A 665 10.83 26.92 -11.88
N ASP A 666 10.46 25.91 -12.66
CA ASP A 666 10.15 26.08 -14.08
C ASP A 666 8.65 25.87 -14.32
N PRO A 667 7.87 26.94 -14.56
CA PRO A 667 6.43 26.82 -14.85
C PRO A 667 6.15 25.96 -16.11
N ALA A 668 7.11 25.79 -17.02
CA ALA A 668 6.98 24.91 -18.16
C ALA A 668 7.06 23.43 -17.81
N THR A 669 7.64 23.11 -16.65
CA THR A 669 7.78 21.74 -16.15
C THR A 669 6.63 21.34 -15.23
N PHE A 670 6.06 22.31 -14.50
CA PHE A 670 4.99 22.08 -13.53
C PHE A 670 3.81 21.24 -14.06
N PRO A 671 3.25 21.50 -15.26
CA PRO A 671 2.15 20.68 -15.79
C PRO A 671 2.53 19.23 -16.10
N LYS A 672 3.83 18.89 -16.08
CA LYS A 672 4.32 17.56 -16.46
C LYS A 672 4.56 16.62 -15.28
N ILE A 673 4.44 17.14 -14.06
CA ILE A 673 4.62 16.37 -12.83
C ILE A 673 3.30 16.09 -12.11
N THR A 674 2.18 16.36 -12.79
CA THR A 674 0.83 16.05 -12.32
C THR A 674 0.27 14.83 -13.04
N ILE A 675 -0.52 14.05 -12.33
CA ILE A 675 -1.49 13.10 -12.89
C ILE A 675 -2.83 13.80 -12.86
N ASP A 676 -3.53 13.82 -14.01
CA ASP A 676 -4.87 14.40 -14.10
C ASP A 676 -5.88 13.57 -13.28
N ASP A 677 -7.01 14.17 -12.93
CA ASP A 677 -8.15 13.48 -12.30
C ASP A 677 -8.55 12.23 -13.09
N TRP A 678 -8.95 11.18 -12.40
CA TRP A 678 -9.36 9.95 -13.05
C TRP A 678 -10.61 9.33 -12.41
N GLU A 679 -11.29 8.54 -13.21
CA GLU A 679 -12.45 7.76 -12.80
C GLU A 679 -12.32 6.31 -13.31
N SER A 680 -12.82 5.35 -12.55
CA SER A 680 -12.86 3.93 -12.93
C SER A 680 -14.22 3.34 -12.65
N LEU A 681 -14.69 2.48 -13.52
CA LEU A 681 -15.88 1.66 -13.31
C LEU A 681 -15.50 0.19 -13.43
N ASP A 682 -15.64 -0.55 -12.33
CA ASP A 682 -15.45 -1.98 -12.30
C ASP A 682 -16.81 -2.67 -12.18
N ILE A 683 -17.03 -3.71 -13.00
CA ILE A 683 -18.29 -4.47 -13.00
C ILE A 683 -18.03 -5.97 -12.91
N SER A 684 -18.92 -6.70 -12.24
CA SER A 684 -18.85 -8.16 -12.25
C SER A 684 -20.24 -8.83 -12.22
N ALA A 685 -20.27 -10.06 -12.72
CA ALA A 685 -21.41 -10.95 -12.62
C ALA A 685 -20.92 -12.32 -12.11
N THR A 686 -21.22 -12.64 -10.86
CA THR A 686 -20.86 -13.89 -10.21
C THR A 686 -22.06 -14.81 -10.16
N TYR A 687 -21.93 -16.02 -10.73
CA TYR A 687 -22.93 -17.07 -10.63
C TYR A 687 -22.42 -18.19 -9.73
N LEU A 688 -23.16 -18.46 -8.66
CA LEU A 688 -22.89 -19.53 -7.71
C LEU A 688 -23.96 -20.62 -7.83
N ARG A 689 -23.53 -21.87 -7.85
CA ARG A 689 -24.41 -23.00 -7.86
C ARG A 689 -23.97 -24.11 -6.92
N ASP A 690 -24.75 -24.34 -5.89
CA ASP A 690 -24.52 -25.45 -4.98
C ASP A 690 -24.80 -26.77 -5.68
N THR A 691 -23.95 -27.75 -5.42
CA THR A 691 -24.06 -29.15 -5.85
C THR A 691 -24.03 -30.05 -4.63
N GLU A 692 -24.23 -31.35 -4.80
CA GLU A 692 -24.19 -32.31 -3.69
C GLU A 692 -22.82 -32.37 -2.98
N ASN A 693 -21.74 -31.96 -3.67
CA ASN A 693 -20.36 -32.11 -3.19
C ASN A 693 -19.59 -30.77 -3.06
N GLY A 694 -20.25 -29.64 -3.25
CA GLY A 694 -19.61 -28.31 -3.15
C GLY A 694 -20.28 -27.28 -4.05
N THR A 695 -19.69 -26.09 -4.14
CA THR A 695 -20.22 -24.94 -4.87
C THR A 695 -19.38 -24.69 -6.14
N PHE A 696 -20.05 -24.64 -7.28
CA PHE A 696 -19.50 -24.22 -8.55
C PHE A 696 -19.69 -22.71 -8.72
N LYS A 697 -18.64 -22.03 -9.19
CA LYS A 697 -18.61 -20.57 -9.35
C LYS A 697 -18.16 -20.17 -10.74
N VAL A 698 -18.82 -19.17 -11.34
CA VAL A 698 -18.36 -18.48 -12.55
C VAL A 698 -18.45 -16.99 -12.31
N ILE A 699 -17.35 -16.24 -12.58
CA ILE A 699 -17.31 -14.79 -12.52
C ILE A 699 -16.99 -14.26 -13.91
N LEU A 700 -17.80 -13.36 -14.42
CA LEU A 700 -17.45 -12.48 -15.53
C LEU A 700 -17.15 -11.11 -14.94
N TYR A 701 -16.01 -10.52 -15.29
CA TYR A 701 -15.66 -9.21 -14.77
C TYR A 701 -15.09 -8.31 -15.86
N GLY A 702 -15.18 -7.01 -15.64
CA GLY A 702 -14.48 -5.97 -16.36
C GLY A 702 -14.01 -4.93 -15.37
N THR A 703 -12.73 -4.59 -15.42
CA THR A 703 -12.13 -3.50 -14.65
C THR A 703 -11.87 -2.32 -15.56
N ASP A 704 -12.03 -1.11 -15.02
CA ASP A 704 -11.83 0.15 -15.74
C ASP A 704 -12.58 0.22 -17.09
N VAL A 705 -13.85 -0.19 -17.08
CA VAL A 705 -14.65 -0.36 -18.31
C VAL A 705 -14.97 0.96 -19.04
N LEU A 706 -14.75 2.11 -18.39
CA LEU A 706 -14.94 3.43 -19.01
C LEU A 706 -13.76 3.86 -19.86
N GLU A 707 -12.60 3.28 -19.66
CA GLU A 707 -11.31 3.55 -20.29
C GLU A 707 -11.09 5.01 -20.72
N ASP A 708 -10.49 5.83 -19.87
CA ASP A 708 -9.84 7.05 -20.35
C ASP A 708 -8.44 6.70 -20.88
N GLY A 709 -8.30 6.65 -22.18
CA GLY A 709 -7.17 6.07 -22.91
C GLY A 709 -5.79 6.69 -22.67
N ASN A 710 -5.65 7.66 -21.76
CA ASN A 710 -4.42 8.43 -21.54
C ASN A 710 -3.99 8.45 -20.07
N ARG A 711 -4.47 7.52 -19.26
CA ARG A 711 -4.13 7.46 -17.84
C ARG A 711 -2.68 7.07 -17.64
N VAL A 712 -1.98 7.83 -16.83
CA VAL A 712 -0.65 7.54 -16.30
C VAL A 712 -0.73 7.41 -14.78
N GLN A 713 0.09 6.55 -14.20
CA GLN A 713 0.16 6.40 -12.76
C GLN A 713 1.31 7.20 -12.14
N ARG A 714 2.24 7.69 -12.99
CA ARG A 714 3.35 8.52 -12.55
C ARG A 714 3.86 9.40 -13.68
N ARG A 715 4.33 10.58 -13.35
CA ARG A 715 5.16 11.42 -14.20
C ARG A 715 6.39 11.87 -13.44
N TYR A 716 7.53 11.82 -14.09
CA TYR A 716 8.79 12.21 -13.49
C TYR A 716 9.63 13.04 -14.47
N THR A 717 10.25 14.13 -13.99
CA THR A 717 11.15 14.94 -14.80
C THR A 717 12.51 15.08 -14.13
N THR A 718 13.58 14.91 -14.89
CA THR A 718 14.97 15.03 -14.43
C THR A 718 15.57 16.40 -14.75
N GLY A 719 14.78 17.37 -15.19
CA GLY A 719 15.26 18.64 -15.75
C GLY A 719 15.77 18.53 -17.19
N SER A 720 16.15 17.34 -17.65
CA SER A 720 16.60 17.06 -19.02
C SER A 720 15.56 16.34 -19.86
N PHE A 721 14.75 15.49 -19.25
CA PHE A 721 13.67 14.74 -19.89
C PHE A 721 12.56 14.44 -18.89
N THR A 722 11.37 14.20 -19.40
CA THR A 722 10.22 13.74 -18.63
C THR A 722 9.79 12.37 -19.16
N TRP A 723 9.46 11.46 -18.28
CA TRP A 723 8.85 10.20 -18.60
C TRP A 723 7.53 10.02 -17.86
N ALA A 724 6.65 9.22 -18.41
CA ALA A 724 5.39 8.85 -17.82
C ALA A 724 5.28 7.32 -17.76
N GLU A 725 4.83 6.83 -16.64
CA GLU A 725 4.50 5.43 -16.43
C GLU A 725 3.03 5.21 -16.75
N LEU A 726 2.74 4.25 -17.60
CA LEU A 726 1.38 4.02 -18.08
C LEU A 726 0.58 3.22 -17.08
N ALA A 727 -0.59 3.73 -16.70
CA ALA A 727 -1.49 3.04 -15.78
C ALA A 727 -2.08 1.76 -16.41
N PRO A 728 -2.46 0.76 -15.58
CA PRO A 728 -3.25 -0.37 -16.03
C PRO A 728 -4.51 0.09 -16.77
N ARG A 729 -4.94 -0.72 -17.76
CA ARG A 729 -6.07 -0.39 -18.64
C ARG A 729 -7.26 -1.30 -18.38
N GLN A 730 -8.35 -0.99 -19.10
CA GLN A 730 -9.51 -1.86 -19.20
C GLN A 730 -9.11 -3.31 -19.39
N GLN A 731 -9.64 -4.18 -18.55
CA GLN A 731 -9.42 -5.62 -18.63
C GLN A 731 -10.75 -6.35 -18.45
N PHE A 732 -11.00 -7.36 -19.29
CA PHE A 732 -12.11 -8.29 -19.14
C PHE A 732 -11.59 -9.70 -18.89
N GLY A 733 -12.34 -10.46 -18.11
CA GLY A 733 -11.98 -11.83 -17.84
C GLY A 733 -13.13 -12.69 -17.37
N ILE A 734 -12.84 -13.99 -17.32
CA ILE A 734 -13.73 -15.02 -16.79
C ILE A 734 -12.98 -15.86 -15.77
N THR A 735 -13.56 -16.04 -14.59
CA THR A 735 -13.08 -16.97 -13.57
C THR A 735 -14.03 -18.15 -13.47
N ILE A 736 -13.49 -19.34 -13.42
CA ILE A 736 -14.21 -20.59 -13.15
C ILE A 736 -13.65 -21.16 -11.85
N GLY A 737 -14.50 -21.46 -10.89
CA GLY A 737 -14.11 -21.96 -9.58
C GLY A 737 -14.96 -23.12 -9.08
N TYR A 738 -14.38 -23.88 -8.16
CA TYR A 738 -15.05 -24.94 -7.43
C TYR A 738 -14.52 -24.98 -5.99
N GLU A 739 -15.45 -25.13 -5.04
CA GLU A 739 -15.14 -25.15 -3.61
C GLU A 739 -15.97 -26.21 -2.90
N PHE A 740 -15.36 -27.01 -2.00
CA PHE A 740 -16.06 -27.97 -1.14
C PHE A 740 -15.46 -28.07 0.25
#